data_f5c11bc9b5fd5707d6957951e8c5e824
#
_entry.id   f5c11bc9b5fd5707d6957951e8c5e824
#
_cell.length_a   1.000
_cell.length_b   1.000
_cell.length_c   1.000
_cell.angle_alpha   90.00
_cell.angle_beta   90.00
_cell.angle_gamma   90.00
#
_symmetry.space_group_name_H-M   'P 1'
#
loop_
_entity.id
_entity.type
_entity.pdbx_description
1 polymer ?
#
loop_
_entity_poly.entity_id
_entity_poly.type
_entity_poly.pdbx_seq_one_letter_code
_entity_poly.pdbx_strand_id
1 'polypeptide(L)'
;MRRPFVITALAGMFAFASSAAAQNVASASGDLASVAAVWSWLAHDAPPGEEFHTSDAVMAADGHWHRDQLGNLLLTVGSGHPRRLIACGLDHVGFVVSEITDQGYLRLRRVGNVATHPLWDQFHQAQQVKVLTTKGSIPGVVAVDNLHFAAEHRGDTSVVNVDQLWVDVGVRSRAAAAALGVTLIDPVVRDVPPWMYADYVAGADASGRAGCAAVASVARAAARGQRGSGETVFILSAQSSFRWSGLEGATARLGKFDEATMVTAAGAEDDDTATVSRSRFAPGARSTPVINAESISRVVVRTRFAGSLVESVRARDLDALLDAVRAAAHVTSSTPWMTLTQHSVIGAPRTRDNLSIAADVLTRLVELPAVGEREAPVRDAIRSAMPAWARNQVVQDSAGNLILSMGPDRDTSVFLAHMDEVGYIVHSIDRDGVVTLTSQGGLNGAAWEGQPALLFLDRSSSAHTFDSPAPASLAGVFVPREQAKLRRPDIMRAWFGMDSAALVAHGVHPGLVVTAYKRGERLAATRFTARALDDRAGDTALLLALADIDPAKLNHKVIFVWSVEEEVGLFGAADVARAIGASVHHAYAIDTFVSSDTPLESPLFAFAPLGDGPVLRASDDGMIMLPGERERIIALARSNRVPLQVGTTKGSTDAGPFVAKGAIGAQLGWPGRYSHSPAEVLDLNDLQSLARLVRLLAQ
;
A
#
# COMPACT_ATOMS: atom_id res chain seq x y z
N MET A 1 -32.73 -25.40 -10.98
CA MET A 1 -31.42 -26.10 -11.00
C MET A 1 -30.33 -25.04 -11.05
N ARG A 2 -29.67 -24.81 -9.93
CA ARG A 2 -28.59 -23.81 -9.81
C ARG A 2 -27.34 -24.40 -10.47
N ARG A 3 -26.85 -23.78 -11.55
CA ARG A 3 -25.51 -24.07 -12.07
C ARG A 3 -24.49 -23.29 -11.25
N PRO A 4 -23.47 -23.91 -10.68
CA PRO A 4 -22.43 -23.20 -9.96
C PRO A 4 -21.55 -22.44 -10.96
N PHE A 5 -21.22 -21.19 -10.62
CA PHE A 5 -20.11 -20.46 -11.24
C PHE A 5 -18.83 -21.25 -10.95
N VAL A 6 -18.23 -21.81 -11.98
CA VAL A 6 -16.90 -22.39 -11.90
C VAL A 6 -15.91 -21.25 -12.21
N ILE A 7 -15.47 -20.53 -11.18
CA ILE A 7 -14.27 -19.72 -11.24
C ILE A 7 -13.12 -20.67 -10.93
N THR A 8 -12.36 -21.00 -11.94
CA THR A 8 -11.11 -21.77 -11.78
C THR A 8 -10.11 -20.86 -11.05
N ALA A 9 -9.92 -21.12 -9.75
CA ALA A 9 -8.93 -20.42 -8.96
C ALA A 9 -7.53 -20.83 -9.42
N LEU A 10 -6.88 -20.01 -10.24
CA LEU A 10 -5.43 -19.99 -10.33
C LEU A 10 -4.94 -19.06 -9.21
N ALA A 11 -4.39 -19.68 -8.16
CA ALA A 11 -3.56 -18.98 -7.18
C ALA A 11 -2.28 -18.52 -7.89
N GLY A 12 -2.32 -17.35 -8.53
CA GLY A 12 -1.16 -16.67 -9.06
C GLY A 12 -0.49 -15.92 -7.94
N MET A 13 0.73 -16.31 -7.57
CA MET A 13 1.66 -15.47 -6.84
C MET A 13 1.88 -14.22 -7.70
N PHE A 14 1.29 -13.09 -7.31
CA PHE A 14 1.63 -11.81 -7.91
C PHE A 14 2.97 -11.33 -7.33
N ALA A 15 4.05 -11.73 -8.02
CA ALA A 15 5.30 -11.02 -7.91
C ALA A 15 5.12 -9.65 -8.60
N PHE A 16 5.56 -8.57 -7.95
CA PHE A 16 5.96 -7.35 -8.64
C PHE A 16 6.97 -7.75 -9.71
N ALA A 17 6.59 -7.79 -10.84
CA ALA A 17 7.25 -7.82 -12.11
C ALA A 17 6.29 -8.55 -13.01
N SER A 18 5.58 -7.82 -13.82
CA SER A 18 5.28 -8.41 -15.10
C SER A 18 6.60 -8.97 -15.63
N SER A 19 6.60 -10.19 -16.11
CA SER A 19 7.77 -10.85 -16.70
C SER A 19 8.50 -9.97 -17.74
N ALA A 20 7.84 -8.93 -18.26
CA ALA A 20 8.39 -7.94 -19.15
C ALA A 20 9.33 -6.92 -18.48
N ALA A 21 9.07 -6.50 -17.22
CA ALA A 21 10.00 -5.61 -16.50
C ALA A 21 11.24 -6.38 -16.05
N ALA A 22 11.08 -7.61 -15.59
CA ALA A 22 12.22 -8.47 -15.26
C ALA A 22 13.03 -8.89 -16.51
N GLN A 23 12.40 -9.06 -17.67
CA GLN A 23 13.09 -9.37 -18.94
C GLN A 23 13.82 -8.15 -19.53
N ASN A 24 13.34 -6.92 -19.33
CA ASN A 24 14.05 -5.71 -19.75
C ASN A 24 15.21 -5.34 -18.83
N VAL A 25 15.20 -5.72 -17.55
CA VAL A 25 16.34 -5.57 -16.64
C VAL A 25 17.45 -6.58 -16.96
N ALA A 26 17.13 -7.75 -17.51
CA ALA A 26 18.11 -8.73 -17.96
C ALA A 26 18.96 -8.28 -19.14
N SER A 27 18.59 -7.22 -19.86
CA SER A 27 19.37 -6.66 -20.96
C SER A 27 20.28 -5.48 -20.53
N ALA A 28 20.14 -4.96 -19.32
CA ALA A 28 21.01 -3.94 -18.72
C ALA A 28 21.86 -4.58 -17.60
N SER A 29 22.76 -5.48 -17.97
CA SER A 29 23.92 -6.04 -17.25
C SER A 29 24.19 -5.54 -15.81
N GLY A 30 23.33 -5.90 -14.87
CA GLY A 30 23.67 -5.97 -13.47
C GLY A 30 23.51 -7.43 -13.03
N ASP A 31 24.39 -7.95 -12.20
CA ASP A 31 24.32 -9.34 -11.77
C ASP A 31 22.97 -9.61 -11.08
N LEU A 32 22.08 -10.39 -11.71
CA LEU A 32 20.79 -10.80 -11.16
C LEU A 32 20.93 -11.40 -9.75
N ALA A 33 22.12 -11.92 -9.40
CA ALA A 33 22.40 -12.52 -8.10
C ALA A 33 22.48 -11.48 -6.97
N SER A 34 23.06 -10.29 -7.22
CA SER A 34 23.14 -9.22 -6.23
C SER A 34 21.74 -8.67 -5.91
N VAL A 35 20.94 -8.44 -6.94
CA VAL A 35 19.55 -8.00 -6.80
C VAL A 35 18.71 -9.03 -6.03
N ALA A 36 18.81 -10.32 -6.42
CA ALA A 36 18.06 -11.40 -5.76
C ALA A 36 18.44 -11.53 -4.28
N ALA A 37 19.72 -11.35 -3.95
CA ALA A 37 20.19 -11.35 -2.57
C ALA A 37 19.55 -10.21 -1.78
N VAL A 38 19.72 -8.95 -2.20
CA VAL A 38 19.17 -7.78 -1.50
C VAL A 38 17.66 -7.86 -1.38
N TRP A 39 16.97 -8.27 -2.45
CA TRP A 39 15.53 -8.52 -2.44
C TRP A 39 15.14 -9.52 -1.36
N SER A 40 15.86 -10.64 -1.26
CA SER A 40 15.58 -11.67 -0.25
C SER A 40 15.74 -11.15 1.18
N TRP A 41 16.71 -10.27 1.43
CA TRP A 41 16.91 -9.62 2.72
C TRP A 41 15.83 -8.60 3.05
N LEU A 42 15.41 -7.79 2.07
CA LEU A 42 14.32 -6.83 2.22
C LEU A 42 12.97 -7.50 2.50
N ALA A 43 12.78 -8.73 2.05
CA ALA A 43 11.55 -9.49 2.28
C ALA A 43 11.43 -10.07 3.70
N HIS A 44 12.48 -9.95 4.53
CA HIS A 44 12.48 -10.39 5.94
C HIS A 44 12.32 -9.17 6.85
N ASP A 45 11.23 -9.14 7.61
CA ASP A 45 11.04 -8.13 8.65
C ASP A 45 12.01 -8.39 9.82
N ALA A 46 12.62 -7.35 10.35
CA ALA A 46 13.45 -7.43 11.54
C ALA A 46 13.29 -6.15 12.39
N PRO A 47 12.11 -5.92 12.98
CA PRO A 47 11.97 -4.86 13.96
C PRO A 47 12.82 -5.19 15.19
N PRO A 48 13.26 -4.18 15.96
CA PRO A 48 14.11 -4.39 17.12
C PRO A 48 13.47 -5.32 18.13
N GLY A 49 14.22 -6.33 18.56
CA GLY A 49 13.78 -7.39 19.48
C GLY A 49 13.18 -8.62 18.80
N GLU A 50 12.92 -8.55 17.49
CA GLU A 50 12.35 -9.65 16.69
C GLU A 50 13.25 -10.04 15.51
N GLU A 51 14.54 -9.77 15.61
CA GLU A 51 15.53 -10.08 14.56
C GLU A 51 15.70 -11.59 14.33
N PHE A 52 15.14 -12.41 15.19
CA PHE A 52 15.31 -13.87 15.16
C PHE A 52 14.77 -14.50 13.86
N HIS A 53 13.73 -13.94 13.23
CA HIS A 53 13.22 -14.44 11.95
C HIS A 53 14.27 -14.31 10.84
N THR A 54 14.93 -13.16 10.74
CA THR A 54 16.03 -12.95 9.80
C THR A 54 17.24 -13.79 10.19
N SER A 55 17.57 -13.87 11.49
CA SER A 55 18.66 -14.68 11.98
C SER A 55 18.49 -16.17 11.68
N ASP A 56 17.28 -16.71 11.83
CA ASP A 56 16.96 -18.11 11.50
C ASP A 56 17.14 -18.38 10.00
N ALA A 57 16.69 -17.45 9.15
CA ALA A 57 16.89 -17.56 7.70
C ALA A 57 18.38 -17.55 7.31
N VAL A 58 19.19 -16.72 7.97
CA VAL A 58 20.65 -16.68 7.77
C VAL A 58 21.29 -18.00 8.19
N MET A 59 20.98 -18.52 9.39
CA MET A 59 21.52 -19.79 9.89
C MET A 59 21.07 -20.98 9.02
N ALA A 60 19.85 -20.95 8.49
CA ALA A 60 19.38 -21.97 7.55
C ALA A 60 20.12 -21.92 6.20
N ALA A 61 20.48 -20.72 5.73
CA ALA A 61 21.24 -20.54 4.49
C ALA A 61 22.73 -20.86 4.65
N ASP A 62 23.29 -20.70 5.84
CA ASP A 62 24.69 -21.01 6.17
C ASP A 62 24.83 -21.39 7.64
N GLY A 63 25.05 -22.69 7.90
CA GLY A 63 25.14 -23.26 9.23
C GLY A 63 26.43 -22.94 10.02
N HIS A 64 27.32 -22.09 9.49
CA HIS A 64 28.53 -21.66 10.21
C HIS A 64 28.24 -20.55 11.24
N TRP A 65 27.08 -19.90 11.15
CA TRP A 65 26.68 -18.89 12.10
C TRP A 65 26.15 -19.48 13.40
N HIS A 66 26.44 -18.81 14.51
CA HIS A 66 25.84 -19.12 15.80
C HIS A 66 25.23 -17.87 16.43
N ARG A 67 24.14 -18.03 17.17
CA ARG A 67 23.44 -16.93 17.86
C ARG A 67 23.94 -16.81 19.29
N ASP A 68 24.30 -15.59 19.71
CA ASP A 68 24.63 -15.32 21.12
C ASP A 68 23.33 -15.05 21.92
N GLN A 69 23.52 -14.81 23.22
CA GLN A 69 22.39 -14.55 24.14
C GLN A 69 21.68 -13.19 23.92
N LEU A 70 22.28 -12.26 23.15
CA LEU A 70 21.70 -10.96 22.80
C LEU A 70 20.97 -11.01 21.45
N GLY A 71 21.03 -12.14 20.75
CA GLY A 71 20.42 -12.30 19.43
C GLY A 71 21.36 -11.99 18.25
N ASN A 72 22.61 -11.58 18.52
CA ASN A 72 23.57 -11.36 17.44
C ASN A 72 23.92 -12.70 16.77
N LEU A 73 24.19 -12.67 15.46
CA LEU A 73 24.84 -13.79 14.77
C LEU A 73 26.33 -13.55 14.65
N LEU A 74 27.11 -14.54 15.06
CA LEU A 74 28.57 -14.51 15.04
C LEU A 74 29.11 -15.62 14.18
N LEU A 75 30.17 -15.31 13.42
CA LEU A 75 30.96 -16.27 12.67
C LEU A 75 32.43 -15.85 12.76
N THR A 76 33.28 -16.72 13.28
CA THR A 76 34.73 -16.47 13.42
C THR A 76 35.53 -17.40 12.51
N VAL A 77 36.48 -16.84 11.76
CA VAL A 77 37.36 -17.58 10.87
C VAL A 77 38.82 -17.17 11.10
N GLY A 78 39.72 -18.16 11.07
CA GLY A 78 41.15 -17.94 11.31
C GLY A 78 41.51 -17.82 12.78
N SER A 79 42.71 -17.37 13.05
CA SER A 79 43.25 -17.14 14.39
C SER A 79 44.49 -16.24 14.34
N GLY A 80 44.81 -15.59 15.46
CA GLY A 80 45.97 -14.70 15.57
C GLY A 80 45.73 -13.29 15.01
N HIS A 81 46.82 -12.60 14.74
CA HIS A 81 46.75 -11.20 14.26
C HIS A 81 47.03 -11.10 12.75
N PRO A 82 46.48 -10.05 12.09
CA PRO A 82 45.59 -9.05 12.68
C PRO A 82 44.18 -9.61 12.96
N ARG A 83 43.56 -9.13 14.05
CA ARG A 83 42.15 -9.42 14.40
C ARG A 83 41.23 -8.39 13.79
N ARG A 84 40.32 -8.81 12.97
CA ARG A 84 39.36 -7.96 12.25
C ARG A 84 37.94 -8.20 12.70
N LEU A 85 37.19 -7.14 12.81
CA LEU A 85 35.73 -7.18 13.01
C LEU A 85 35.05 -6.64 11.78
N ILE A 86 34.05 -7.36 11.22
CA ILE A 86 33.16 -6.91 10.16
C ILE A 86 31.74 -7.03 10.68
N ALA A 87 31.01 -5.92 10.78
CA ALA A 87 29.68 -5.92 11.37
C ALA A 87 28.65 -5.14 10.55
N CYS A 88 27.38 -5.59 10.58
CA CYS A 88 26.22 -4.85 10.11
C CYS A 88 25.06 -4.96 11.11
N GLY A 89 24.03 -4.09 11.00
CA GLY A 89 22.83 -4.13 11.83
C GLY A 89 21.75 -5.02 11.22
N LEU A 90 21.17 -5.93 12.00
CA LEU A 90 20.05 -6.78 11.57
C LEU A 90 18.71 -6.09 11.63
N ASP A 91 18.50 -5.22 12.63
CA ASP A 91 17.23 -4.54 12.85
C ASP A 91 17.18 -3.17 12.17
N HIS A 92 15.96 -2.71 11.98
CA HIS A 92 15.65 -1.37 11.49
C HIS A 92 14.60 -0.71 12.38
N VAL A 93 14.49 0.62 12.37
CA VAL A 93 13.45 1.36 13.09
C VAL A 93 12.07 0.84 12.73
N GLY A 94 11.21 0.69 13.73
CA GLY A 94 9.85 0.23 13.57
C GLY A 94 8.94 0.76 14.67
N PHE A 95 7.79 0.15 14.81
CA PHE A 95 6.84 0.44 15.88
C PHE A 95 6.51 -0.82 16.67
N VAL A 96 6.03 -0.57 17.90
CA VAL A 96 5.34 -1.58 18.71
C VAL A 96 3.98 -1.04 19.14
N VAL A 97 3.06 -1.95 19.45
CA VAL A 97 1.75 -1.60 20.03
C VAL A 97 1.96 -1.08 21.44
N SER A 98 1.61 0.18 21.69
CA SER A 98 1.71 0.80 23.02
C SER A 98 0.40 0.81 23.80
N GLU A 99 -0.73 0.76 23.09
CA GLU A 99 -2.08 0.72 23.67
C GLU A 99 -3.05 0.04 22.70
N ILE A 100 -4.03 -0.66 23.23
CA ILE A 100 -5.21 -1.13 22.51
C ILE A 100 -6.41 -0.39 23.08
N THR A 101 -7.09 0.43 22.28
CA THR A 101 -8.23 1.23 22.72
C THR A 101 -9.48 0.38 22.93
N ASP A 102 -10.50 0.93 23.60
CA ASP A 102 -11.77 0.24 23.79
C ASP A 102 -12.50 -0.04 22.46
N GLN A 103 -12.26 0.79 21.44
CA GLN A 103 -12.78 0.62 20.08
C GLN A 103 -11.96 -0.37 19.24
N GLY A 104 -10.82 -0.86 19.75
CA GLY A 104 -9.97 -1.85 19.07
C GLY A 104 -8.88 -1.24 18.18
N TYR A 105 -8.71 0.07 18.15
CA TYR A 105 -7.57 0.70 17.48
C TYR A 105 -6.28 0.51 18.29
N LEU A 106 -5.14 0.48 17.60
CA LEU A 106 -3.83 0.35 18.23
C LEU A 106 -3.09 1.67 18.17
N ARG A 107 -2.56 2.09 19.34
CA ARG A 107 -1.58 3.19 19.43
C ARG A 107 -0.18 2.64 19.23
N LEU A 108 0.67 3.44 18.63
CA LEU A 108 2.03 3.03 18.29
C LEU A 108 3.06 3.75 19.18
N ARG A 109 4.17 3.06 19.43
CA ARG A 109 5.40 3.65 19.93
C ARG A 109 6.54 3.31 18.99
N ARG A 110 7.31 4.30 18.59
CA ARG A 110 8.54 4.12 17.83
C ARG A 110 9.59 3.38 18.67
N VAL A 111 10.24 2.38 18.08
CA VAL A 111 11.36 1.65 18.66
C VAL A 111 12.58 1.78 17.74
N GLY A 112 13.76 1.91 18.40
CA GLY A 112 15.00 2.30 17.75
C GLY A 112 15.31 3.79 17.93
N ASN A 113 16.58 4.13 17.96
CA ASN A 113 17.10 5.48 18.20
C ASN A 113 18.17 5.84 17.14
N VAL A 114 17.77 5.74 15.89
CA VAL A 114 18.57 6.17 14.72
C VAL A 114 17.89 7.34 14.03
N ALA A 115 18.68 8.13 13.33
CA ALA A 115 18.16 9.21 12.51
C ALA A 115 17.33 8.61 11.35
N THR A 116 16.13 9.14 11.17
CA THR A 116 15.25 8.82 10.05
C THR A 116 14.91 10.08 9.29
N HIS A 117 14.27 9.93 8.14
CA HIS A 117 13.75 11.07 7.39
C HIS A 117 12.81 11.93 8.29
N PRO A 118 12.79 13.27 8.18
CA PRO A 118 11.93 14.13 9.00
C PRO A 118 10.44 13.82 8.91
N LEU A 119 9.98 13.28 7.78
CA LEU A 119 8.60 12.86 7.55
C LEU A 119 8.36 11.36 7.82
N TRP A 120 9.28 10.66 8.46
CA TRP A 120 9.23 9.19 8.57
C TRP A 120 7.93 8.69 9.23
N ASP A 121 7.48 9.31 10.31
CA ASP A 121 6.21 8.96 10.95
C ASP A 121 5.03 9.23 10.01
N GLN A 122 5.00 10.42 9.37
CA GLN A 122 3.94 10.83 8.46
C GLN A 122 3.80 9.89 7.25
N PHE A 123 4.91 9.36 6.71
CA PHE A 123 4.87 8.41 5.60
C PHE A 123 4.14 7.10 5.91
N HIS A 124 3.83 6.84 7.19
CA HIS A 124 3.03 5.68 7.57
C HIS A 124 1.53 5.91 7.46
N GLN A 125 1.05 7.15 7.32
CA GLN A 125 -0.37 7.41 7.11
C GLN A 125 -0.89 6.69 5.84
N ALA A 126 -2.08 6.10 5.94
CA ALA A 126 -2.69 5.28 4.88
C ALA A 126 -1.76 4.16 4.36
N GLN A 127 -0.88 3.62 5.23
CA GLN A 127 -0.08 2.44 4.90
C GLN A 127 -0.78 1.17 5.35
N GLN A 128 -0.69 0.14 4.50
CA GLN A 128 -0.93 -1.23 4.91
C GLN A 128 0.23 -1.68 5.80
N VAL A 129 -0.11 -2.22 6.96
CA VAL A 129 0.83 -2.71 7.98
C VAL A 129 0.42 -4.10 8.43
N LYS A 130 1.34 -4.80 9.06
CA LYS A 130 1.05 -6.05 9.77
C LYS A 130 1.55 -5.97 11.20
N VAL A 131 0.73 -6.43 12.11
CA VAL A 131 1.09 -6.63 13.52
C VAL A 131 1.62 -8.06 13.65
N LEU A 132 2.86 -8.20 14.10
CA LEU A 132 3.50 -9.50 14.28
C LEU A 132 3.12 -10.04 15.66
N THR A 133 2.27 -11.06 15.71
CA THR A 133 1.79 -11.65 16.96
C THR A 133 2.28 -13.08 17.12
N THR A 134 2.20 -13.64 18.31
CA THR A 134 2.53 -15.05 18.56
C THR A 134 1.60 -16.04 17.82
N LYS A 135 0.46 -15.56 17.30
CA LYS A 135 -0.49 -16.35 16.49
C LYS A 135 -0.30 -16.16 14.98
N GLY A 136 0.62 -15.31 14.56
CA GLY A 136 0.88 -14.96 13.17
C GLY A 136 0.70 -13.46 12.88
N SER A 137 0.84 -13.08 11.63
CA SER A 137 0.68 -11.69 11.19
C SER A 137 -0.80 -11.29 11.09
N ILE A 138 -1.15 -10.15 11.65
CA ILE A 138 -2.49 -9.55 11.56
C ILE A 138 -2.40 -8.31 10.65
N PRO A 139 -3.10 -8.29 9.51
CA PRO A 139 -3.12 -7.13 8.63
C PRO A 139 -3.85 -5.95 9.28
N GLY A 140 -3.38 -4.75 8.97
CA GLY A 140 -3.98 -3.50 9.44
C GLY A 140 -3.66 -2.35 8.49
N VAL A 141 -4.24 -1.20 8.78
CA VAL A 141 -4.01 0.04 8.06
C VAL A 141 -3.75 1.17 9.05
N VAL A 142 -2.81 2.05 8.74
CA VAL A 142 -2.62 3.26 9.54
C VAL A 142 -3.67 4.29 9.16
N ALA A 143 -4.45 4.73 10.13
CA ALA A 143 -5.49 5.72 9.96
C ALA A 143 -4.95 7.04 9.40
N VAL A 144 -5.76 7.71 8.62
CA VAL A 144 -5.51 9.05 8.10
C VAL A 144 -6.79 9.89 8.24
N ASP A 145 -6.64 11.19 8.42
CA ASP A 145 -7.76 12.13 8.42
C ASP A 145 -8.45 12.16 7.04
N ASN A 146 -9.75 12.38 7.07
CA ASN A 146 -10.55 12.42 5.88
C ASN A 146 -10.55 13.81 5.26
N LEU A 147 -10.29 13.89 3.95
CA LEU A 147 -10.24 15.16 3.24
C LEU A 147 -11.59 15.89 3.25
N HIS A 148 -12.72 15.18 3.23
CA HIS A 148 -14.05 15.77 3.29
C HIS A 148 -14.31 16.54 4.58
N PHE A 149 -13.56 16.24 5.64
CA PHE A 149 -13.61 16.95 6.92
C PHE A 149 -12.44 17.95 7.08
N ALA A 150 -11.80 18.35 5.98
CA ALA A 150 -10.66 19.27 6.00
C ALA A 150 -10.96 20.62 6.68
N ALA A 151 -12.22 21.01 6.76
CA ALA A 151 -12.64 22.21 7.48
C ALA A 151 -12.40 22.11 8.99
N GLU A 152 -12.57 20.93 9.57
CA GLU A 152 -12.32 20.59 10.97
C GLU A 152 -10.81 20.50 11.25
N HIS A 153 -10.00 20.16 10.24
CA HIS A 153 -8.55 19.98 10.31
C HIS A 153 -7.74 21.20 9.82
N ARG A 154 -8.34 22.37 9.69
CA ARG A 154 -7.64 23.59 9.21
C ARG A 154 -6.43 24.00 10.03
N GLY A 155 -6.42 23.65 11.31
CA GLY A 155 -5.30 23.92 12.23
C GLY A 155 -4.17 22.90 12.15
N ASP A 156 -4.37 21.76 11.47
CA ASP A 156 -3.43 20.64 11.46
C ASP A 156 -2.38 20.83 10.37
N THR A 157 -1.52 21.81 10.56
CA THR A 157 -0.47 22.17 9.58
C THR A 157 0.87 21.53 9.87
N SER A 158 1.09 21.03 11.09
CA SER A 158 2.35 20.40 11.51
C SER A 158 2.51 19.00 10.94
N VAL A 159 3.76 18.58 10.73
CA VAL A 159 4.10 17.21 10.35
C VAL A 159 3.57 16.23 11.39
N VAL A 160 2.98 15.15 10.90
CA VAL A 160 2.44 14.08 11.75
C VAL A 160 3.56 13.32 12.44
N ASN A 161 3.41 13.10 13.75
CA ASN A 161 4.33 12.31 14.57
C ASN A 161 3.67 11.02 15.06
N VAL A 162 4.45 10.14 15.70
CA VAL A 162 3.99 8.82 16.14
C VAL A 162 2.77 8.87 17.08
N ASP A 163 2.62 9.93 17.88
CA ASP A 163 1.48 10.06 18.81
C ASP A 163 0.14 10.32 18.07
N GLN A 164 0.20 10.63 16.78
CA GLN A 164 -0.97 10.85 15.91
C GLN A 164 -1.25 9.63 15.02
N LEU A 165 -0.46 8.56 15.13
CA LEU A 165 -0.65 7.34 14.35
C LEU A 165 -1.52 6.33 15.10
N TRP A 166 -2.47 5.76 14.38
CA TRP A 166 -3.40 4.74 14.86
C TRP A 166 -3.46 3.62 13.83
N VAL A 167 -3.49 2.36 14.30
CA VAL A 167 -3.69 1.22 13.41
C VAL A 167 -5.09 0.67 13.56
N ASP A 168 -5.78 0.54 12.44
CA ASP A 168 -7.06 -0.13 12.30
C ASP A 168 -6.79 -1.57 11.82
N VAL A 169 -7.07 -2.56 12.67
CA VAL A 169 -6.96 -3.99 12.34
C VAL A 169 -8.30 -4.62 11.96
N GLY A 170 -9.31 -3.79 11.72
CA GLY A 170 -10.64 -4.23 11.27
C GLY A 170 -11.58 -4.73 12.35
N VAL A 171 -11.34 -4.40 13.61
CA VAL A 171 -12.19 -4.80 14.74
C VAL A 171 -12.87 -3.59 15.42
N ARG A 172 -13.83 -3.84 16.31
CA ARG A 172 -14.65 -2.82 16.95
C ARG A 172 -14.50 -2.79 18.47
N SER A 173 -13.57 -3.56 19.03
CA SER A 173 -13.35 -3.58 20.48
C SER A 173 -11.98 -4.12 20.85
N ARG A 174 -11.49 -3.71 22.04
CA ARG A 174 -10.28 -4.28 22.67
C ARG A 174 -10.33 -5.81 22.75
N ALA A 175 -11.48 -6.36 23.13
CA ALA A 175 -11.65 -7.81 23.24
C ALA A 175 -11.50 -8.51 21.89
N ALA A 176 -12.02 -7.90 20.81
CA ALA A 176 -11.87 -8.44 19.46
C ALA A 176 -10.42 -8.36 18.95
N ALA A 177 -9.69 -7.29 19.25
CA ALA A 177 -8.26 -7.18 18.94
C ALA A 177 -7.44 -8.26 19.69
N ALA A 178 -7.73 -8.47 20.98
CA ALA A 178 -7.10 -9.53 21.77
C ALA A 178 -7.45 -10.94 21.24
N ALA A 179 -8.66 -11.16 20.74
CA ALA A 179 -9.05 -12.43 20.13
C ALA A 179 -8.26 -12.75 18.86
N LEU A 180 -7.88 -11.73 18.06
CA LEU A 180 -6.95 -11.87 16.94
C LEU A 180 -5.53 -12.25 17.40
N GLY A 181 -5.19 -12.02 18.67
CA GLY A 181 -3.88 -12.29 19.25
C GLY A 181 -3.03 -11.05 19.50
N VAL A 182 -3.55 -9.86 19.22
CA VAL A 182 -2.81 -8.61 19.42
C VAL A 182 -2.60 -8.36 20.90
N THR A 183 -1.33 -8.08 21.26
CA THR A 183 -0.91 -7.74 22.62
C THR A 183 -0.05 -6.48 22.64
N LEU A 184 0.20 -5.93 23.82
CA LEU A 184 1.14 -4.83 23.97
C LEU A 184 2.55 -5.29 23.59
N ILE A 185 3.31 -4.40 23.01
CA ILE A 185 4.69 -4.60 22.53
C ILE A 185 4.78 -5.47 21.26
N ASP A 186 3.68 -6.00 20.74
CA ASP A 186 3.73 -6.66 19.42
C ASP A 186 4.29 -5.68 18.37
N PRO A 187 5.27 -6.10 17.55
CA PRO A 187 5.83 -5.25 16.51
C PRO A 187 4.81 -4.92 15.42
N VAL A 188 4.90 -3.70 14.91
CA VAL A 188 4.12 -3.25 13.76
C VAL A 188 5.08 -2.86 12.66
N VAL A 189 4.98 -3.55 11.52
CA VAL A 189 5.83 -3.35 10.37
C VAL A 189 5.00 -3.01 9.14
N ARG A 190 5.59 -2.30 8.20
CA ARG A 190 4.94 -1.96 6.94
C ARG A 190 4.72 -3.22 6.09
N ASP A 191 3.52 -3.38 5.53
CA ASP A 191 3.21 -4.52 4.65
C ASP A 191 3.28 -4.13 3.18
N VAL A 192 4.47 -3.75 2.74
CA VAL A 192 4.79 -3.47 1.34
C VAL A 192 5.97 -4.34 0.96
N PRO A 193 5.81 -5.21 -0.06
CA PRO A 193 6.92 -6.02 -0.54
C PRO A 193 8.04 -5.14 -1.10
N PRO A 194 9.28 -5.62 -1.14
CA PRO A 194 10.34 -4.96 -1.91
C PRO A 194 9.88 -4.75 -3.35
N TRP A 195 10.36 -3.69 -4.00
CA TRP A 195 10.06 -3.46 -5.42
C TRP A 195 11.29 -2.99 -6.18
N MET A 196 11.20 -3.09 -7.49
CA MET A 196 12.23 -2.57 -8.39
C MET A 196 11.64 -1.52 -9.31
N TYR A 197 12.45 -0.51 -9.61
CA TYR A 197 12.17 0.45 -10.66
C TYR A 197 13.48 0.85 -11.35
N ALA A 198 13.50 0.81 -12.68
CA ALA A 198 14.74 0.88 -13.47
C ALA A 198 15.82 -0.06 -12.91
N ASP A 199 16.98 0.45 -12.50
CA ASP A 199 18.09 -0.30 -11.90
C ASP A 199 18.17 -0.18 -10.36
N TYR A 200 17.05 0.21 -9.70
CA TYR A 200 16.99 0.36 -8.24
C TYR A 200 16.21 -0.76 -7.57
N VAL A 201 16.73 -1.25 -6.46
CA VAL A 201 16.02 -2.12 -5.51
C VAL A 201 15.60 -1.24 -4.33
N ALA A 202 14.33 -1.27 -4.00
CA ALA A 202 13.71 -0.37 -3.03
C ALA A 202 12.99 -1.11 -1.90
N GLY A 203 13.00 -0.49 -0.73
CA GLY A 203 12.34 -0.94 0.49
C GLY A 203 12.83 -0.15 1.68
N ALA A 204 12.18 -0.31 2.83
CA ALA A 204 12.66 0.30 4.07
C ALA A 204 14.04 -0.27 4.43
N ASP A 205 15.00 0.62 4.75
CA ASP A 205 16.38 0.24 5.11
C ASP A 205 17.12 -0.53 4.00
N ALA A 206 16.91 -0.17 2.72
CA ALA A 206 17.50 -0.91 1.59
C ALA A 206 19.03 -0.96 1.65
N SER A 207 19.68 0.12 2.09
CA SER A 207 21.14 0.17 2.23
C SER A 207 21.68 -0.69 3.36
N GLY A 208 21.02 -0.72 4.51
CA GLY A 208 21.36 -1.60 5.64
C GLY A 208 21.20 -3.08 5.27
N ARG A 209 20.11 -3.43 4.61
CA ARG A 209 19.85 -4.80 4.12
C ARG A 209 20.87 -5.23 3.06
N ALA A 210 21.23 -4.36 2.12
CA ALA A 210 22.29 -4.62 1.16
C ALA A 210 23.64 -4.84 1.87
N GLY A 211 23.93 -4.03 2.89
CA GLY A 211 25.11 -4.17 3.72
C GLY A 211 25.20 -5.54 4.41
N CYS A 212 24.13 -5.98 5.06
CA CYS A 212 24.09 -7.29 5.72
C CYS A 212 24.16 -8.47 4.72
N ALA A 213 23.51 -8.33 3.55
CA ALA A 213 23.64 -9.32 2.47
C ALA A 213 25.09 -9.47 2.01
N ALA A 214 25.83 -8.36 1.88
CA ALA A 214 27.25 -8.38 1.53
C ALA A 214 28.10 -8.99 2.64
N VAL A 215 27.89 -8.62 3.91
CA VAL A 215 28.62 -9.18 5.07
C VAL A 215 28.40 -10.69 5.17
N ALA A 216 27.18 -11.16 5.09
CA ALA A 216 26.85 -12.58 5.15
C ALA A 216 27.46 -13.38 3.99
N SER A 217 27.46 -12.81 2.77
CA SER A 217 28.08 -13.41 1.59
C SER A 217 29.59 -13.58 1.76
N VAL A 218 30.27 -12.55 2.25
CA VAL A 218 31.73 -12.56 2.49
C VAL A 218 32.06 -13.48 3.63
N ALA A 219 31.30 -13.51 4.72
CA ALA A 219 31.49 -14.43 5.85
C ALA A 219 31.44 -15.91 5.40
N ARG A 220 30.42 -16.25 4.58
CA ARG A 220 30.31 -17.62 3.99
C ARG A 220 31.47 -17.97 3.11
N ALA A 221 32.00 -17.04 2.31
CA ALA A 221 33.21 -17.30 1.50
C ALA A 221 34.45 -17.49 2.38
N ALA A 222 34.63 -16.69 3.43
CA ALA A 222 35.70 -16.79 4.39
C ALA A 222 35.68 -18.13 5.14
N ALA A 223 34.51 -18.63 5.57
CA ALA A 223 34.35 -19.93 6.22
C ALA A 223 34.77 -21.10 5.34
N ARG A 224 34.64 -20.96 4.02
CA ARG A 224 35.06 -21.97 3.04
C ARG A 224 36.55 -21.95 2.71
N GLY A 225 37.37 -21.24 3.50
CA GLY A 225 38.83 -21.21 3.37
C GLY A 225 39.37 -20.10 2.45
N GLN A 226 38.54 -19.24 1.93
CA GLN A 226 38.91 -18.14 1.02
C GLN A 226 39.30 -16.86 1.80
N ARG A 227 40.27 -16.95 2.71
CA ARG A 227 40.63 -15.86 3.63
C ARG A 227 42.14 -15.56 3.63
N GLY A 228 42.46 -14.33 4.05
CA GLY A 228 43.82 -13.90 4.36
C GLY A 228 44.31 -14.40 5.72
N SER A 229 45.50 -13.96 6.16
CA SER A 229 46.06 -14.24 7.48
C SER A 229 45.31 -13.52 8.61
N GLY A 230 45.40 -14.06 9.82
CA GLY A 230 44.80 -13.49 11.02
C GLY A 230 43.40 -14.05 11.33
N GLU A 231 42.72 -13.43 12.30
CA GLU A 231 41.37 -13.77 12.71
C GLU A 231 40.41 -12.73 12.15
N THR A 232 39.29 -13.18 11.60
CA THR A 232 38.18 -12.29 11.22
C THR A 232 36.88 -12.75 11.90
N VAL A 233 36.26 -11.84 12.64
CA VAL A 233 34.97 -12.03 13.31
C VAL A 233 33.91 -11.26 12.53
N PHE A 234 32.91 -11.97 12.04
CA PHE A 234 31.73 -11.39 11.42
C PHE A 234 30.59 -11.33 12.42
N ILE A 235 29.90 -10.18 12.53
CA ILE A 235 28.77 -10.01 13.42
C ILE A 235 27.60 -9.36 12.64
N LEU A 236 26.47 -10.06 12.62
CA LEU A 236 25.19 -9.44 12.26
C LEU A 236 24.52 -9.06 13.59
N SER A 237 24.50 -7.75 13.90
CA SER A 237 24.15 -7.26 15.21
C SER A 237 22.65 -7.11 15.40
N ALA A 238 22.10 -7.76 16.41
CA ALA A 238 20.80 -7.41 16.95
C ALA A 238 20.85 -6.04 17.65
N GLN A 239 19.70 -5.39 17.80
CA GLN A 239 19.54 -4.09 18.48
C GLN A 239 20.51 -3.01 17.99
N SER A 240 20.87 -3.03 16.71
CA SER A 240 21.74 -2.01 16.10
C SER A 240 21.10 -0.62 16.13
N SER A 241 19.77 -0.54 16.00
CA SER A 241 19.02 0.70 16.12
C SER A 241 19.00 1.30 17.54
N PHE A 242 19.40 0.55 18.55
CA PHE A 242 19.63 1.03 19.92
C PHE A 242 21.13 1.32 20.17
N ARG A 243 21.73 2.15 19.31
CA ARG A 243 23.15 2.55 19.40
C ARG A 243 24.11 1.36 19.37
N TRP A 244 23.79 0.32 18.62
CA TRP A 244 24.59 -0.86 18.49
C TRP A 244 24.79 -1.67 19.79
N SER A 245 23.82 -1.62 20.71
CA SER A 245 23.93 -2.27 22.01
C SER A 245 24.24 -3.78 21.93
N GLY A 246 23.67 -4.48 20.93
CA GLY A 246 24.02 -5.87 20.69
C GLY A 246 25.48 -6.07 20.32
N LEU A 247 26.02 -5.24 19.42
CA LEU A 247 27.42 -5.28 19.00
C LEU A 247 28.39 -4.95 20.16
N GLU A 248 28.08 -3.89 20.92
CA GLU A 248 28.88 -3.53 22.09
C GLU A 248 28.94 -4.67 23.11
N GLY A 249 27.79 -5.33 23.39
CA GLY A 249 27.73 -6.47 24.28
C GLY A 249 28.50 -7.71 23.77
N ALA A 250 28.46 -7.98 22.47
CA ALA A 250 29.22 -9.06 21.86
C ALA A 250 30.74 -8.76 21.91
N THR A 251 31.16 -7.56 21.49
CA THR A 251 32.59 -7.20 21.39
C THR A 251 33.25 -7.04 22.75
N ALA A 252 32.52 -6.67 23.80
CA ALA A 252 33.04 -6.64 25.19
C ALA A 252 33.61 -8.00 25.64
N ARG A 253 33.10 -9.10 25.09
CA ARG A 253 33.53 -10.48 25.41
C ARG A 253 34.63 -10.99 24.50
N LEU A 254 34.76 -10.40 23.29
CA LEU A 254 35.71 -10.84 22.28
C LEU A 254 37.12 -10.21 22.43
N GLY A 255 37.23 -9.16 23.25
CA GLY A 255 38.48 -8.43 23.49
C GLY A 255 38.80 -7.41 22.39
N LYS A 256 40.11 -7.10 22.25
CA LYS A 256 40.60 -6.04 21.35
C LYS A 256 40.70 -6.53 19.91
N PHE A 257 40.34 -5.64 18.96
CA PHE A 257 40.53 -5.78 17.52
C PHE A 257 41.62 -4.83 17.02
N ASP A 258 42.36 -5.23 15.98
CA ASP A 258 43.29 -4.35 15.29
C ASP A 258 42.47 -3.41 14.34
N GLU A 259 41.45 -3.95 13.68
CA GLU A 259 40.59 -3.22 12.76
C GLU A 259 39.10 -3.58 12.93
N ALA A 260 38.21 -2.63 12.86
CA ALA A 260 36.77 -2.84 12.78
C ALA A 260 36.18 -2.13 11.55
N THR A 261 35.34 -2.82 10.81
CA THR A 261 34.58 -2.26 9.69
C THR A 261 33.07 -2.44 9.94
N MET A 262 32.39 -1.30 9.99
CA MET A 262 30.94 -1.23 10.15
C MET A 262 30.32 -1.03 8.78
N VAL A 263 29.46 -1.95 8.33
CA VAL A 263 28.66 -1.79 7.13
C VAL A 263 27.28 -1.31 7.57
N THR A 264 26.99 -0.04 7.32
CA THR A 264 25.83 0.63 7.92
C THR A 264 24.82 1.05 6.87
N ALA A 265 23.58 1.29 7.30
CA ALA A 265 22.61 2.03 6.53
C ALA A 265 23.13 3.44 6.20
N ALA A 266 22.64 4.00 5.10
CA ALA A 266 22.93 5.37 4.70
C ALA A 266 22.13 6.36 5.58
N GLY A 267 22.76 7.48 5.92
CA GLY A 267 22.08 8.63 6.51
C GLY A 267 21.84 9.72 5.45
N ALA A 268 21.13 10.76 5.83
CA ALA A 268 20.86 11.90 4.93
C ALA A 268 22.14 12.58 4.41
N GLU A 269 23.25 12.47 5.17
CA GLU A 269 24.56 13.00 4.81
C GLU A 269 25.31 12.15 3.75
N ASP A 270 24.85 10.96 3.46
CA ASP A 270 25.50 10.01 2.54
C ASP A 270 25.01 10.14 1.09
N ASP A 271 24.23 11.19 0.78
CA ASP A 271 23.55 11.32 -0.49
C ASP A 271 24.53 11.49 -1.68
N ASP A 272 24.44 10.59 -2.60
CA ASP A 272 24.73 10.58 -4.05
C ASP A 272 26.16 10.87 -4.57
N THR A 273 27.20 10.92 -3.75
CA THR A 273 28.53 11.34 -4.25
C THR A 273 29.47 10.21 -4.67
N ALA A 274 29.37 9.03 -4.11
CA ALA A 274 30.23 7.89 -4.44
C ALA A 274 29.44 6.56 -4.43
N THR A 275 29.80 5.62 -5.31
CA THR A 275 29.19 4.28 -5.41
C THR A 275 29.22 3.55 -4.05
N VAL A 276 30.38 3.59 -3.38
CA VAL A 276 30.59 3.11 -2.02
C VAL A 276 31.45 4.12 -1.28
N SER A 277 30.94 4.64 -0.17
CA SER A 277 31.68 5.53 0.73
C SER A 277 32.43 4.73 1.77
N ARG A 278 33.70 5.08 2.01
CA ARG A 278 34.52 4.60 3.14
C ARG A 278 35.00 5.79 3.95
N SER A 279 34.64 5.80 5.22
CA SER A 279 35.05 6.86 6.14
C SER A 279 35.53 6.26 7.46
N ARG A 280 36.33 7.01 8.21
CA ARG A 280 36.64 6.68 9.60
C ARG A 280 35.56 7.32 10.48
N PHE A 281 35.10 6.59 11.49
CA PHE A 281 34.26 7.20 12.50
C PHE A 281 35.05 8.27 13.26
N ALA A 282 34.45 9.45 13.42
CA ALA A 282 35.04 10.50 14.26
C ALA A 282 34.98 10.03 15.72
N PRO A 283 36.09 10.09 16.46
CA PRO A 283 36.10 9.73 17.89
C PRO A 283 35.04 10.52 18.65
N GLY A 284 34.19 9.84 19.41
CA GLY A 284 33.15 10.46 20.25
C GLY A 284 31.88 10.89 19.55
N ALA A 285 31.70 10.59 18.26
CA ALA A 285 30.40 10.80 17.61
C ALA A 285 29.33 9.92 18.26
N ARG A 286 28.13 10.48 18.51
CA ARG A 286 27.03 9.76 19.20
C ARG A 286 26.53 8.51 18.49
N SER A 287 26.81 8.38 17.19
CA SER A 287 26.46 7.25 16.32
C SER A 287 27.55 6.16 16.29
N THR A 288 28.72 6.39 16.85
CA THR A 288 29.83 5.44 16.83
C THR A 288 29.65 4.42 17.95
N PRO A 289 29.62 3.09 17.63
CA PRO A 289 29.58 2.06 18.68
C PRO A 289 30.88 2.06 19.49
N VAL A 290 30.76 1.72 20.77
CA VAL A 290 31.92 1.59 21.66
C VAL A 290 32.53 0.21 21.44
N ILE A 291 33.49 0.12 20.53
CA ILE A 291 34.22 -1.11 20.19
C ILE A 291 35.67 -0.95 20.59
N ASN A 292 36.24 -1.96 21.24
CA ASN A 292 37.67 -1.98 21.54
C ASN A 292 38.49 -2.34 20.29
N ALA A 293 38.71 -1.35 19.41
CA ALA A 293 39.47 -1.51 18.19
C ALA A 293 40.46 -0.34 18.02
N GLU A 294 41.61 -0.60 17.39
CA GLU A 294 42.63 0.42 17.10
C GLU A 294 42.14 1.40 16.00
N SER A 295 41.37 0.89 15.05
CA SER A 295 40.73 1.69 14.01
C SER A 295 39.32 1.19 13.73
N ILE A 296 38.40 2.14 13.53
CA ILE A 296 37.00 1.87 13.14
C ILE A 296 36.71 2.60 11.83
N SER A 297 36.32 1.84 10.82
CA SER A 297 35.89 2.35 9.52
C SER A 297 34.41 2.06 9.28
N ARG A 298 33.79 2.89 8.45
CA ARG A 298 32.41 2.76 7.99
C ARG A 298 32.40 2.51 6.48
N VAL A 299 31.52 1.62 6.02
CA VAL A 299 31.23 1.34 4.61
C VAL A 299 29.75 1.53 4.37
N VAL A 300 29.38 2.32 3.37
CA VAL A 300 27.99 2.62 2.99
C VAL A 300 27.87 2.56 1.48
N VAL A 301 26.80 1.96 0.97
CA VAL A 301 26.46 1.99 -0.46
C VAL A 301 25.70 3.27 -0.80
N ARG A 302 25.87 3.79 -2.02
CA ARG A 302 25.09 4.90 -2.54
C ARG A 302 23.60 4.60 -2.46
N THR A 303 22.84 5.55 -1.92
CA THR A 303 21.44 5.38 -1.56
C THR A 303 20.63 6.59 -2.00
N ARG A 304 19.44 6.37 -2.51
CA ARG A 304 18.45 7.42 -2.76
C ARG A 304 17.38 7.37 -1.66
N PHE A 305 16.91 8.55 -1.26
CA PHE A 305 15.85 8.70 -0.24
C PHE A 305 16.21 8.04 1.09
N ALA A 306 17.47 8.18 1.49
CA ALA A 306 18.02 7.57 2.71
C ALA A 306 17.17 7.86 3.95
N GLY A 307 16.94 6.82 4.78
CA GLY A 307 16.14 6.89 5.99
C GLY A 307 14.63 7.08 5.78
N SER A 308 14.13 7.04 4.52
CA SER A 308 12.71 7.06 4.20
C SER A 308 12.15 5.64 4.01
N LEU A 309 10.83 5.54 3.80
CA LEU A 309 10.16 4.25 3.50
C LEU A 309 10.34 3.79 2.05
N VAL A 310 10.91 4.64 1.20
CA VAL A 310 11.16 4.36 -0.23
C VAL A 310 12.66 4.39 -0.54
N GLU A 311 13.46 4.10 0.47
CA GLU A 311 14.91 4.00 0.32
C GLU A 311 15.29 3.03 -0.79
N SER A 312 16.29 3.39 -1.60
CA SER A 312 16.62 2.65 -2.80
C SER A 312 18.13 2.60 -3.05
N VAL A 313 18.62 1.42 -3.42
CA VAL A 313 20.02 1.18 -3.82
C VAL A 313 20.09 0.76 -5.27
N ARG A 314 21.13 1.21 -5.98
CA ARG A 314 21.35 0.82 -7.38
C ARG A 314 21.90 -0.59 -7.50
N ALA A 315 21.32 -1.41 -8.37
CA ALA A 315 21.80 -2.76 -8.64
C ALA A 315 23.27 -2.82 -9.02
N ARG A 316 23.72 -1.92 -9.91
CA ARG A 316 25.12 -1.84 -10.36
C ARG A 316 26.13 -1.42 -9.27
N ASP A 317 25.66 -0.84 -8.16
CA ASP A 317 26.52 -0.40 -7.06
C ASP A 317 26.72 -1.53 -6.01
N LEU A 318 25.90 -2.60 -6.07
CA LEU A 318 25.93 -3.71 -5.11
C LEU A 318 27.24 -4.51 -5.17
N ASP A 319 27.78 -4.77 -6.35
CA ASP A 319 29.04 -5.51 -6.48
C ASP A 319 30.23 -4.72 -5.91
N ALA A 320 30.21 -3.38 -6.07
CA ALA A 320 31.22 -2.53 -5.43
C ALA A 320 31.11 -2.56 -3.90
N LEU A 321 29.89 -2.67 -3.35
CA LEU A 321 29.67 -2.89 -1.90
C LEU A 321 30.25 -4.22 -1.46
N LEU A 322 29.94 -5.31 -2.18
CA LEU A 322 30.46 -6.65 -1.89
C LEU A 322 32.00 -6.65 -1.93
N ASP A 323 32.61 -6.01 -2.93
CA ASP A 323 34.04 -5.88 -3.06
C ASP A 323 34.67 -5.05 -1.92
N ALA A 324 33.98 -4.01 -1.46
CA ALA A 324 34.41 -3.21 -0.34
C ALA A 324 34.45 -4.01 0.97
N VAL A 325 33.42 -4.83 1.23
CA VAL A 325 33.34 -5.71 2.39
C VAL A 325 34.37 -6.84 2.28
N ARG A 326 34.52 -7.42 1.09
CA ARG A 326 35.52 -8.46 0.81
C ARG A 326 36.94 -7.96 1.07
N ALA A 327 37.25 -6.76 0.61
CA ALA A 327 38.56 -6.15 0.87
C ALA A 327 38.82 -5.89 2.36
N ALA A 328 37.79 -5.41 3.10
CA ALA A 328 37.90 -5.20 4.54
C ALA A 328 38.08 -6.51 5.32
N ALA A 329 37.50 -7.61 4.85
CA ALA A 329 37.64 -8.92 5.44
C ALA A 329 38.88 -9.70 4.94
N HIS A 330 39.67 -9.13 4.00
CA HIS A 330 40.81 -9.79 3.35
C HIS A 330 40.46 -11.15 2.70
N VAL A 331 39.29 -11.27 2.10
CA VAL A 331 38.86 -12.44 1.32
C VAL A 331 39.41 -12.33 -0.10
N THR A 332 40.14 -13.27 -0.60
CA THR A 332 40.96 -13.18 -1.83
C THR A 332 40.27 -13.65 -3.11
N SER A 333 39.18 -14.43 -2.98
CA SER A 333 38.46 -14.98 -4.14
C SER A 333 37.11 -14.33 -4.37
N SER A 334 36.53 -14.56 -5.56
CA SER A 334 35.20 -14.14 -5.87
C SER A 334 34.20 -14.70 -4.86
N THR A 335 33.27 -13.85 -4.43
CA THR A 335 32.28 -14.17 -3.41
C THR A 335 30.88 -14.14 -4.04
N PRO A 336 30.19 -15.28 -4.18
CA PRO A 336 28.84 -15.28 -4.66
C PRO A 336 27.89 -14.70 -3.59
N TRP A 337 26.92 -13.90 -4.02
CA TRP A 337 25.88 -13.36 -3.18
C TRP A 337 25.08 -14.47 -2.48
N MET A 338 24.67 -14.22 -1.24
CA MET A 338 23.86 -15.13 -0.44
C MET A 338 22.41 -14.66 -0.40
N THR A 339 21.53 -15.43 -0.99
CA THR A 339 20.07 -15.24 -0.87
C THR A 339 19.55 -15.95 0.37
N LEU A 340 18.55 -15.36 1.01
CA LEU A 340 17.80 -15.99 2.08
C LEU A 340 16.58 -16.70 1.49
N THR A 341 16.24 -17.87 2.04
CA THR A 341 14.99 -18.54 1.70
C THR A 341 13.84 -17.77 2.33
N GLN A 342 12.90 -17.34 1.55
CA GLN A 342 11.68 -16.72 2.08
C GLN A 342 10.90 -17.78 2.87
N HIS A 343 10.80 -17.59 4.16
CA HIS A 343 9.76 -18.24 4.93
C HIS A 343 8.52 -17.40 4.69
N SER A 344 7.72 -17.79 3.67
CA SER A 344 6.38 -17.28 3.59
C SER A 344 5.68 -17.72 4.87
N VAL A 345 5.49 -16.79 5.80
CA VAL A 345 4.40 -16.92 6.77
C VAL A 345 3.13 -16.79 5.93
N ILE A 346 2.81 -17.86 5.23
CA ILE A 346 1.54 -18.01 4.56
C ILE A 346 0.55 -18.02 5.72
N GLY A 347 -0.10 -16.90 5.96
CA GLY A 347 -1.30 -16.89 6.76
C GLY A 347 -2.17 -18.03 6.24
N ALA A 348 -2.75 -18.83 7.12
CA ALA A 348 -3.57 -19.95 6.70
C ALA A 348 -4.52 -19.49 5.60
N PRO A 349 -4.61 -20.20 4.45
CA PRO A 349 -5.46 -19.79 3.35
C PRO A 349 -6.88 -19.58 3.92
N ARG A 350 -7.40 -18.36 3.74
CA ARG A 350 -8.76 -18.05 4.21
C ARG A 350 -9.74 -19.00 3.52
N THR A 351 -10.51 -19.71 4.27
CA THR A 351 -11.63 -20.49 3.71
C THR A 351 -12.61 -19.55 3.04
N ARG A 352 -13.09 -19.91 1.86
CA ARG A 352 -14.11 -19.13 1.15
C ARG A 352 -15.38 -19.05 2.00
N ASP A 353 -15.85 -17.84 2.21
CA ASP A 353 -17.08 -17.50 2.91
C ASP A 353 -18.05 -16.79 1.96
N ASN A 354 -19.19 -16.36 2.47
CA ASN A 354 -20.20 -15.63 1.70
C ASN A 354 -19.73 -14.23 1.24
N LEU A 355 -18.66 -13.69 1.83
CA LEU A 355 -18.09 -12.39 1.49
C LEU A 355 -17.02 -12.48 0.38
N SER A 356 -16.57 -13.69 0.06
CA SER A 356 -15.44 -13.89 -0.86
C SER A 356 -15.72 -13.39 -2.27
N ILE A 357 -16.96 -13.48 -2.76
CA ILE A 357 -17.32 -12.97 -4.10
C ILE A 357 -17.15 -11.44 -4.15
N ALA A 358 -17.69 -10.73 -3.15
CA ALA A 358 -17.54 -9.28 -3.09
C ALA A 358 -16.08 -8.86 -2.97
N ALA A 359 -15.31 -9.54 -2.11
CA ALA A 359 -13.88 -9.28 -1.96
C ALA A 359 -13.08 -9.55 -3.23
N ASP A 360 -13.38 -10.64 -3.98
CA ASP A 360 -12.72 -10.99 -5.24
C ASP A 360 -13.00 -9.92 -6.32
N VAL A 361 -14.26 -9.45 -6.43
CA VAL A 361 -14.65 -8.40 -7.38
C VAL A 361 -13.95 -7.09 -7.04
N LEU A 362 -14.01 -6.67 -5.77
CA LEU A 362 -13.30 -5.46 -5.31
C LEU A 362 -11.82 -5.54 -5.58
N THR A 363 -11.15 -6.63 -5.18
CA THR A 363 -9.70 -6.81 -5.40
C THR A 363 -9.35 -6.59 -6.85
N ARG A 364 -10.16 -7.13 -7.77
CA ARG A 364 -9.92 -6.97 -9.20
C ARG A 364 -10.11 -5.54 -9.69
N LEU A 365 -11.19 -4.87 -9.27
CA LEU A 365 -11.49 -3.53 -9.74
C LEU A 365 -10.53 -2.47 -9.18
N VAL A 366 -10.11 -2.58 -7.92
CA VAL A 366 -9.19 -1.60 -7.30
C VAL A 366 -7.75 -1.69 -7.83
N GLU A 367 -7.37 -2.79 -8.48
CA GLU A 367 -6.07 -2.92 -9.14
C GLU A 367 -5.98 -2.14 -10.46
N LEU A 368 -7.13 -1.83 -11.07
CA LEU A 368 -7.20 -1.12 -12.35
C LEU A 368 -7.18 0.40 -12.12
N PRO A 369 -6.37 1.15 -12.90
CA PRO A 369 -6.36 2.60 -12.83
C PRO A 369 -7.57 3.20 -13.54
N ALA A 370 -8.13 4.29 -12.98
CA ALA A 370 -9.16 5.08 -13.63
C ALA A 370 -9.21 6.52 -13.10
N VAL A 371 -8.14 7.25 -13.24
CA VAL A 371 -8.05 8.66 -12.81
C VAL A 371 -8.47 9.57 -13.96
N GLY A 372 -9.45 10.43 -13.72
CA GLY A 372 -9.98 11.33 -14.73
C GLY A 372 -10.48 10.56 -15.97
N GLU A 373 -10.31 11.07 -17.18
CA GLU A 373 -10.76 10.50 -18.45
C GLU A 373 -10.15 9.11 -18.81
N ARG A 374 -9.68 8.33 -17.81
CA ARG A 374 -8.91 7.08 -18.02
C ARG A 374 -9.61 5.83 -17.47
N GLU A 375 -10.95 5.81 -17.45
CA GLU A 375 -11.76 4.71 -16.87
C GLU A 375 -11.84 3.47 -17.76
N ALA A 376 -11.32 3.49 -18.98
CA ALA A 376 -11.44 2.38 -19.93
C ALA A 376 -11.09 0.99 -19.35
N PRO A 377 -10.00 0.81 -18.56
CA PRO A 377 -9.68 -0.50 -17.98
C PRO A 377 -10.76 -1.02 -17.03
N VAL A 378 -11.32 -0.14 -16.20
CA VAL A 378 -12.40 -0.48 -15.24
C VAL A 378 -13.69 -0.75 -15.96
N ARG A 379 -14.07 0.11 -16.92
CA ARG A 379 -15.24 -0.06 -17.77
C ARG A 379 -15.28 -1.40 -18.47
N ASP A 380 -14.17 -1.80 -19.08
CA ASP A 380 -14.06 -3.07 -19.77
C ASP A 380 -14.14 -4.27 -18.82
N ALA A 381 -13.53 -4.16 -17.64
CA ALA A 381 -13.62 -5.18 -16.60
C ALA A 381 -15.05 -5.33 -16.09
N ILE A 382 -15.75 -4.24 -15.78
CA ILE A 382 -17.16 -4.22 -15.37
C ILE A 382 -18.02 -4.87 -16.45
N ARG A 383 -17.88 -4.45 -17.71
CA ARG A 383 -18.61 -5.05 -18.84
C ARG A 383 -18.39 -6.55 -18.91
N SER A 384 -17.15 -7.00 -18.78
CA SER A 384 -16.82 -8.43 -18.87
C SER A 384 -17.33 -9.26 -17.68
N ALA A 385 -17.48 -8.65 -16.49
CA ALA A 385 -18.01 -9.27 -15.27
C ALA A 385 -19.54 -9.43 -15.30
N MET A 386 -20.25 -8.67 -16.14
CA MET A 386 -21.71 -8.74 -16.25
C MET A 386 -22.19 -10.13 -16.68
N PRO A 387 -23.42 -10.56 -16.26
CA PRO A 387 -24.09 -11.69 -16.84
C PRO A 387 -24.20 -11.58 -18.38
N ALA A 388 -24.14 -12.72 -19.09
CA ALA A 388 -24.08 -12.71 -20.57
C ALA A 388 -25.22 -11.92 -21.24
N TRP A 389 -26.44 -11.98 -20.68
CA TRP A 389 -27.58 -11.22 -21.20
C TRP A 389 -27.37 -9.70 -21.07
N ALA A 390 -26.82 -9.24 -19.94
CA ALA A 390 -26.58 -7.81 -19.68
C ALA A 390 -25.41 -7.30 -20.55
N ARG A 391 -24.35 -8.10 -20.68
CA ARG A 391 -23.17 -7.77 -21.51
C ARG A 391 -23.53 -7.48 -22.97
N ASN A 392 -24.53 -8.17 -23.50
CA ASN A 392 -25.00 -7.98 -24.87
C ASN A 392 -25.94 -6.78 -25.04
N GLN A 393 -26.46 -6.22 -23.94
CA GLN A 393 -27.43 -5.10 -23.96
C GLN A 393 -26.83 -3.79 -23.46
N VAL A 394 -25.75 -3.86 -22.67
CA VAL A 394 -25.09 -2.66 -22.15
C VAL A 394 -24.51 -1.84 -23.31
N VAL A 395 -24.77 -0.54 -23.28
CA VAL A 395 -24.25 0.42 -24.25
C VAL A 395 -23.25 1.36 -23.57
N GLN A 396 -22.32 1.86 -24.35
CA GLN A 396 -21.40 2.91 -23.92
C GLN A 396 -21.81 4.19 -24.66
N ASP A 397 -21.99 5.29 -23.93
CA ASP A 397 -22.22 6.59 -24.55
C ASP A 397 -20.91 7.28 -25.00
N SER A 398 -21.02 8.48 -25.54
CA SER A 398 -19.86 9.24 -26.05
C SER A 398 -18.93 9.76 -24.94
N ALA A 399 -19.43 9.91 -23.71
CA ALA A 399 -18.60 10.29 -22.55
C ALA A 399 -17.83 9.10 -21.97
N GLY A 400 -18.31 7.87 -22.23
CA GLY A 400 -17.69 6.66 -21.72
C GLY A 400 -18.50 5.97 -20.61
N ASN A 401 -19.67 6.48 -20.24
CA ASN A 401 -20.56 5.82 -19.29
C ASN A 401 -21.01 4.45 -19.83
N LEU A 402 -21.16 3.43 -18.97
CA LEU A 402 -21.86 2.21 -19.29
C LEU A 402 -23.31 2.33 -18.85
N ILE A 403 -24.25 2.07 -19.77
CA ILE A 403 -25.69 2.23 -19.52
C ILE A 403 -26.40 0.92 -19.85
N LEU A 404 -27.06 0.31 -18.88
CA LEU A 404 -27.85 -0.91 -19.05
C LEU A 404 -29.30 -0.63 -18.70
N SER A 405 -30.19 -0.72 -19.70
CA SER A 405 -31.64 -0.55 -19.51
C SER A 405 -32.35 -1.90 -19.45
N MET A 406 -33.27 -2.06 -18.51
CA MET A 406 -34.00 -3.30 -18.21
C MET A 406 -35.47 -3.00 -17.89
N GLY A 407 -36.35 -3.99 -18.08
CA GLY A 407 -37.76 -3.89 -17.71
C GLY A 407 -38.63 -3.12 -18.71
N PRO A 408 -39.93 -2.97 -18.43
CA PRO A 408 -40.91 -2.25 -19.31
C PRO A 408 -40.70 -0.75 -19.24
N ASP A 409 -41.04 -0.07 -20.33
CA ASP A 409 -40.84 1.39 -20.50
C ASP A 409 -41.90 2.22 -19.73
N ARG A 410 -41.78 2.27 -18.41
CA ARG A 410 -42.63 3.07 -17.50
C ARG A 410 -41.88 3.30 -16.19
N ASP A 411 -42.21 4.40 -15.50
CA ASP A 411 -41.72 4.71 -14.12
C ASP A 411 -40.22 4.51 -13.94
N THR A 412 -39.44 5.17 -14.77
CA THR A 412 -37.99 4.94 -14.86
C THR A 412 -37.25 5.24 -13.57
N SER A 413 -36.48 4.25 -13.06
CA SER A 413 -35.53 4.43 -12.00
C SER A 413 -34.09 4.25 -12.53
N VAL A 414 -33.18 5.18 -12.18
CA VAL A 414 -31.78 5.08 -12.51
C VAL A 414 -30.95 4.83 -11.27
N PHE A 415 -29.95 3.95 -11.35
CA PHE A 415 -28.96 3.65 -10.31
C PHE A 415 -27.58 3.94 -10.89
N LEU A 416 -26.80 4.76 -10.18
CA LEU A 416 -25.48 5.21 -10.62
C LEU A 416 -24.41 4.84 -9.61
N ALA A 417 -23.25 4.42 -10.09
CA ALA A 417 -21.99 4.30 -9.36
C ALA A 417 -20.87 4.76 -10.29
N HIS A 418 -19.83 5.41 -9.76
CA HIS A 418 -18.80 5.96 -10.63
C HIS A 418 -17.57 5.06 -10.76
N MET A 419 -16.98 5.05 -11.95
CA MET A 419 -15.82 4.24 -12.30
C MET A 419 -14.51 4.94 -12.03
N ASP A 420 -14.46 6.24 -11.94
CA ASP A 420 -13.23 6.98 -11.71
C ASP A 420 -12.78 6.92 -10.24
N GLU A 421 -11.60 7.41 -10.00
CA GLU A 421 -10.95 7.49 -8.70
C GLU A 421 -10.10 8.75 -8.62
N VAL A 422 -9.89 9.26 -7.41
CA VAL A 422 -8.90 10.33 -7.18
C VAL A 422 -7.48 9.82 -7.42
N GLY A 423 -6.63 10.67 -7.95
CA GLY A 423 -5.24 10.31 -8.22
C GLY A 423 -4.44 11.45 -8.81
N TYR A 424 -3.36 11.11 -9.49
CA TYR A 424 -2.49 12.07 -10.14
C TYR A 424 -2.35 11.78 -11.63
N ILE A 425 -2.11 12.86 -12.40
CA ILE A 425 -1.66 12.78 -13.78
C ILE A 425 -0.30 13.46 -13.94
N VAL A 426 0.49 12.97 -14.89
CA VAL A 426 1.75 13.59 -15.28
C VAL A 426 1.48 14.99 -15.83
N HIS A 427 2.04 16.02 -15.19
CA HIS A 427 2.00 17.39 -15.67
C HIS A 427 3.22 17.70 -16.56
N SER A 428 4.42 17.42 -16.06
CA SER A 428 5.68 17.67 -16.78
C SER A 428 6.78 16.74 -16.28
N ILE A 429 7.83 16.60 -17.07
CA ILE A 429 9.02 15.81 -16.77
C ILE A 429 10.21 16.75 -16.88
N ASP A 430 11.03 16.85 -15.84
CA ASP A 430 12.27 17.62 -15.89
C ASP A 430 13.41 16.80 -16.52
N ARG A 431 14.57 17.44 -16.72
CA ARG A 431 15.73 16.81 -17.35
C ARG A 431 16.21 15.55 -16.62
N ASP A 432 16.13 15.54 -15.29
CA ASP A 432 16.62 14.45 -14.44
C ASP A 432 15.57 13.35 -14.26
N GLY A 433 14.42 13.48 -14.94
CA GLY A 433 13.32 12.51 -14.94
C GLY A 433 12.41 12.61 -13.73
N VAL A 434 12.48 13.69 -12.96
CA VAL A 434 11.50 13.95 -11.92
C VAL A 434 10.20 14.41 -12.57
N VAL A 435 9.12 13.70 -12.28
CA VAL A 435 7.81 13.96 -12.83
C VAL A 435 7.02 14.82 -11.86
N THR A 436 6.61 16.01 -12.31
CA THR A 436 5.67 16.86 -11.58
C THR A 436 4.25 16.38 -11.87
N LEU A 437 3.42 16.30 -10.82
CA LEU A 437 2.10 15.72 -10.88
C LEU A 437 1.01 16.78 -10.60
N THR A 438 -0.14 16.64 -11.28
CA THR A 438 -1.36 17.38 -11.00
C THR A 438 -2.39 16.43 -10.42
N SER A 439 -3.06 16.81 -9.32
CA SER A 439 -4.16 16.03 -8.74
C SER A 439 -5.39 16.07 -9.64
N GLN A 440 -6.11 14.96 -9.67
CA GLN A 440 -7.46 14.81 -10.19
C GLN A 440 -8.35 14.41 -9.02
N GLY A 441 -9.42 15.18 -8.79
CA GLY A 441 -10.20 15.09 -7.56
C GLY A 441 -9.49 15.63 -6.33
N GLY A 442 -10.14 15.50 -5.18
CA GLY A 442 -9.60 15.88 -3.88
C GLY A 442 -8.68 14.80 -3.31
N LEU A 443 -7.47 15.15 -2.84
CA LEU A 443 -6.49 14.18 -2.34
C LEU A 443 -5.90 14.61 -0.99
N ASN A 444 -5.71 13.66 -0.06
CA ASN A 444 -4.85 13.88 1.09
C ASN A 444 -3.38 13.66 0.69
N GLY A 445 -2.73 14.68 0.07
CA GLY A 445 -1.38 14.57 -0.47
C GLY A 445 -0.33 14.11 0.55
N ALA A 446 -0.52 14.36 1.84
CA ALA A 446 0.39 13.92 2.89
C ALA A 446 0.50 12.39 2.98
N ALA A 447 -0.57 11.68 2.65
CA ALA A 447 -0.62 10.22 2.69
C ALA A 447 -0.04 9.55 1.42
N TRP A 448 0.26 10.33 0.38
CA TRP A 448 0.83 9.83 -0.88
C TRP A 448 2.34 9.99 -0.94
N GLU A 449 2.90 10.99 -0.25
CA GLU A 449 4.31 11.27 -0.23
C GLU A 449 5.13 10.14 0.42
N GLY A 450 6.30 9.80 -0.14
CA GLY A 450 7.15 8.72 0.37
C GLY A 450 6.56 7.31 0.20
N GLN A 451 5.70 7.12 -0.81
CA GLN A 451 5.03 5.86 -1.15
C GLN A 451 5.57 5.28 -2.46
N PRO A 452 5.46 3.95 -2.69
CA PRO A 452 5.61 3.39 -4.03
C PRO A 452 4.58 3.99 -4.99
N ALA A 453 5.04 4.38 -6.18
CA ALA A 453 4.23 4.94 -7.24
C ALA A 453 4.11 3.97 -8.42
N LEU A 454 2.95 3.97 -9.09
CA LEU A 454 2.72 3.27 -10.35
C LEU A 454 2.29 4.29 -11.41
N LEU A 455 3.06 4.38 -12.50
CA LEU A 455 2.72 5.15 -13.69
C LEU A 455 2.21 4.19 -14.76
N PHE A 456 0.97 4.38 -15.20
CA PHE A 456 0.33 3.51 -16.19
C PHE A 456 0.56 4.05 -17.61
N LEU A 457 0.94 3.13 -18.52
CA LEU A 457 1.27 3.44 -19.91
C LEU A 457 0.08 3.19 -20.84
N ASP A 458 -0.10 4.03 -21.85
CA ASP A 458 -1.13 3.87 -22.89
C ASP A 458 -0.76 2.71 -23.87
N ARG A 459 -0.52 1.51 -23.34
CA ARG A 459 -0.01 0.38 -24.13
C ARG A 459 -1.05 -0.69 -24.40
N SER A 460 -2.30 -0.44 -24.67
CA SER A 460 -3.10 -1.52 -25.21
C SER A 460 -4.20 -1.07 -26.16
N SER A 461 -4.19 -1.65 -27.35
CA SER A 461 -5.30 -1.69 -28.28
C SER A 461 -6.27 -2.86 -28.01
N SER A 462 -6.03 -3.68 -26.97
CA SER A 462 -6.88 -4.81 -26.60
C SER A 462 -7.77 -4.44 -25.40
N ALA A 463 -9.07 -4.69 -25.53
CA ALA A 463 -10.03 -4.52 -24.45
C ALA A 463 -9.59 -5.34 -23.22
N HIS A 464 -9.61 -4.73 -22.04
CA HIS A 464 -9.38 -5.43 -20.78
C HIS A 464 -10.60 -6.28 -20.44
N THR A 465 -10.38 -7.46 -19.90
CA THR A 465 -11.43 -8.30 -19.33
C THR A 465 -11.21 -8.40 -17.83
N PHE A 466 -12.21 -8.86 -17.12
CA PHE A 466 -12.12 -9.07 -15.68
C PHE A 466 -10.93 -9.93 -15.26
N ASP A 467 -10.55 -10.91 -16.10
CA ASP A 467 -9.44 -11.83 -15.87
C ASP A 467 -8.12 -11.39 -16.53
N SER A 468 -8.09 -10.23 -17.21
CA SER A 468 -6.86 -9.73 -17.83
C SER A 468 -5.86 -9.28 -16.77
N PRO A 469 -4.54 -9.37 -16.98
CA PRO A 469 -3.55 -8.76 -16.10
C PRO A 469 -3.76 -7.23 -16.02
N ALA A 470 -3.28 -6.61 -14.95
CA ALA A 470 -3.31 -5.15 -14.83
C ALA A 470 -2.59 -4.48 -16.02
N PRO A 471 -2.97 -3.24 -16.40
CA PRO A 471 -2.30 -2.51 -17.47
C PRO A 471 -0.80 -2.36 -17.24
N ALA A 472 -0.05 -2.22 -18.33
CA ALA A 472 1.40 -2.01 -18.26
C ALA A 472 1.71 -0.73 -17.46
N SER A 473 2.62 -0.85 -16.49
CA SER A 473 3.00 0.26 -15.62
C SER A 473 4.51 0.30 -15.39
N LEU A 474 5.00 1.48 -15.05
CA LEU A 474 6.34 1.69 -14.49
C LEU A 474 6.21 1.87 -12.98
N ALA A 475 6.98 1.11 -12.23
CA ALA A 475 7.11 1.32 -10.79
C ALA A 475 8.08 2.48 -10.52
N GLY A 476 7.88 3.17 -9.41
CA GLY A 476 8.70 4.29 -8.96
C GLY A 476 8.36 4.66 -7.53
N VAL A 477 8.58 5.92 -7.19
CA VAL A 477 8.31 6.48 -5.86
C VAL A 477 7.65 7.85 -5.96
N PHE A 478 6.73 8.16 -5.06
CA PHE A 478 6.37 9.54 -4.75
C PHE A 478 7.52 10.13 -3.94
N VAL A 479 8.15 11.15 -4.51
CA VAL A 479 9.42 11.72 -3.98
C VAL A 479 9.18 12.35 -2.61
N PRO A 480 9.88 11.92 -1.55
CA PRO A 480 9.83 12.57 -0.25
C PRO A 480 10.51 13.94 -0.31
N ARG A 481 9.92 14.94 0.36
CA ARG A 481 10.52 16.29 0.49
C ARG A 481 11.68 16.26 1.47
N GLU A 482 12.80 16.85 1.13
CA GLU A 482 13.97 16.95 2.03
C GLU A 482 13.69 17.79 3.28
N GLN A 483 12.94 18.89 3.14
CA GLN A 483 12.59 19.80 4.22
C GLN A 483 11.08 19.82 4.46
N ALA A 484 10.66 19.37 5.62
CA ALA A 484 9.26 19.28 6.00
C ALA A 484 8.95 20.29 7.13
N LYS A 485 8.45 21.47 6.76
CA LYS A 485 7.87 22.44 7.71
C LYS A 485 6.36 22.27 7.84
N LEU A 486 5.69 21.81 6.79
CA LEU A 486 4.26 21.66 6.71
C LEU A 486 3.88 20.20 6.42
N ARG A 487 2.70 19.80 6.89
CA ARG A 487 2.14 18.48 6.72
C ARG A 487 1.91 18.14 5.23
N ARG A 488 1.32 19.06 4.47
CA ARG A 488 0.96 18.82 3.06
C ARG A 488 2.05 19.33 2.11
N PRO A 489 2.38 18.56 1.06
CA PRO A 489 3.25 19.05 0.01
C PRO A 489 2.51 20.07 -0.87
N ASP A 490 3.20 21.16 -1.26
CA ASP A 490 2.65 22.13 -2.21
C ASP A 490 2.58 21.56 -3.63
N ILE A 491 3.54 20.72 -3.99
CA ILE A 491 3.66 20.06 -5.29
C ILE A 491 4.02 18.60 -5.07
N MET A 492 3.22 17.70 -5.64
CA MET A 492 3.56 16.28 -5.64
C MET A 492 4.49 15.96 -6.81
N ARG A 493 5.52 15.15 -6.53
CA ARG A 493 6.48 14.67 -7.51
C ARG A 493 6.61 13.16 -7.43
N ALA A 494 6.92 12.54 -8.57
CA ALA A 494 7.28 11.13 -8.65
C ALA A 494 8.59 10.95 -9.41
N TRP A 495 9.28 9.84 -9.16
CA TRP A 495 10.51 9.48 -9.83
C TRP A 495 10.55 7.98 -10.12
N PHE A 496 10.97 7.62 -11.35
CA PHE A 496 10.91 6.25 -11.87
C PHE A 496 12.33 5.69 -12.18
N GLY A 497 13.37 6.30 -11.63
CA GLY A 497 14.75 5.83 -11.78
C GLY A 497 15.41 6.11 -13.12
N MET A 498 14.79 6.90 -13.98
CA MET A 498 15.20 7.20 -15.36
C MET A 498 15.25 8.71 -15.58
N ASP A 499 16.08 9.17 -16.50
CA ASP A 499 16.05 10.54 -17.00
C ASP A 499 14.86 10.77 -17.97
N SER A 500 14.66 12.03 -18.38
CA SER A 500 13.52 12.37 -19.25
C SER A 500 13.57 11.68 -20.60
N ALA A 501 14.75 11.48 -21.18
CA ALA A 501 14.90 10.83 -22.48
C ALA A 501 14.48 9.36 -22.41
N ALA A 502 14.89 8.65 -21.35
CA ALA A 502 14.51 7.27 -21.11
C ALA A 502 13.01 7.15 -20.82
N LEU A 503 12.43 8.04 -20.01
CA LEU A 503 10.98 8.04 -19.75
C LEU A 503 10.18 8.23 -21.03
N VAL A 504 10.54 9.20 -21.88
CA VAL A 504 9.89 9.42 -23.17
C VAL A 504 10.03 8.19 -24.09
N ALA A 505 11.22 7.56 -24.11
CA ALA A 505 11.42 6.33 -24.87
C ALA A 505 10.54 5.16 -24.40
N HIS A 506 10.14 5.14 -23.11
CA HIS A 506 9.17 4.19 -22.56
C HIS A 506 7.71 4.60 -22.82
N GLY A 507 7.46 5.73 -23.49
CA GLY A 507 6.12 6.22 -23.80
C GLY A 507 5.51 7.11 -22.70
N VAL A 508 6.32 7.63 -21.79
CA VAL A 508 5.83 8.55 -20.76
C VAL A 508 5.63 9.95 -21.33
N HIS A 509 4.46 10.51 -21.10
CA HIS A 509 4.07 11.86 -21.55
C HIS A 509 3.06 12.51 -20.58
N PRO A 510 2.83 13.82 -20.65
CA PRO A 510 1.78 14.48 -19.87
C PRO A 510 0.40 13.82 -20.06
N GLY A 511 -0.39 13.75 -19.00
CA GLY A 511 -1.74 13.17 -18.98
C GLY A 511 -1.78 11.68 -18.60
N LEU A 512 -0.64 10.98 -18.46
CA LEU A 512 -0.63 9.60 -17.97
C LEU A 512 -0.94 9.55 -16.47
N VAL A 513 -1.62 8.48 -16.05
CA VAL A 513 -2.04 8.25 -14.66
C VAL A 513 -0.88 7.82 -13.78
N VAL A 514 -0.80 8.40 -12.59
CA VAL A 514 0.11 7.97 -11.51
C VAL A 514 -0.71 7.73 -10.23
N THR A 515 -0.67 6.51 -9.70
CA THR A 515 -1.35 6.13 -8.46
C THR A 515 -0.38 5.55 -7.43
N ALA A 516 -0.79 5.47 -6.16
CA ALA A 516 -0.06 4.71 -5.16
C ALA A 516 -0.26 3.20 -5.39
N TYR A 517 0.80 2.43 -5.13
CA TYR A 517 0.66 0.98 -5.06
C TYR A 517 -0.01 0.62 -3.74
N LYS A 518 -1.20 0.03 -3.84
CA LYS A 518 -1.91 -0.62 -2.74
C LYS A 518 -2.67 -1.82 -3.31
N ARG A 519 -2.71 -2.90 -2.56
CA ARG A 519 -3.49 -4.09 -2.92
C ARG A 519 -4.79 -4.13 -2.15
N GLY A 520 -5.80 -4.77 -2.71
CA GLY A 520 -7.02 -5.09 -1.97
C GLY A 520 -6.73 -6.16 -0.91
N GLU A 521 -7.09 -5.89 0.36
CA GLU A 521 -6.84 -6.80 1.46
C GLU A 521 -7.98 -6.83 2.48
N ARG A 522 -8.30 -8.03 2.99
CA ARG A 522 -9.26 -8.19 4.08
C ARG A 522 -8.58 -7.99 5.44
N LEU A 523 -9.15 -7.09 6.26
CA LEU A 523 -8.78 -6.90 7.66
C LEU A 523 -9.75 -7.69 8.55
N ALA A 524 -9.24 -8.39 9.54
CA ALA A 524 -10.01 -9.27 10.40
C ALA A 524 -10.98 -10.19 9.61
N ALA A 525 -12.28 -10.21 9.94
CA ALA A 525 -13.25 -11.07 9.27
C ALA A 525 -13.95 -10.40 8.09
N THR A 526 -14.38 -9.14 8.22
CA THR A 526 -15.35 -8.50 7.34
C THR A 526 -14.87 -7.20 6.70
N ARG A 527 -13.85 -6.54 7.26
CA ARG A 527 -13.31 -5.31 6.71
C ARG A 527 -12.47 -5.58 5.46
N PHE A 528 -12.44 -4.59 4.58
CA PHE A 528 -11.62 -4.64 3.37
C PHE A 528 -10.96 -3.27 3.19
N THR A 529 -9.67 -3.26 2.85
CA THR A 529 -8.90 -2.04 2.57
C THR A 529 -8.31 -2.08 1.18
N ALA A 530 -8.37 -0.96 0.50
CA ALA A 530 -7.70 -0.71 -0.77
C ALA A 530 -7.69 0.80 -1.06
N ARG A 531 -6.97 1.23 -2.11
CA ARG A 531 -7.25 2.50 -2.77
C ARG A 531 -8.54 2.38 -3.60
N ALA A 532 -9.14 3.49 -3.96
CA ALA A 532 -10.26 3.52 -4.91
C ALA A 532 -11.47 2.64 -4.51
N LEU A 533 -11.71 2.41 -3.22
CA LEU A 533 -13.00 1.85 -2.79
C LEU A 533 -14.12 2.83 -3.14
N ASP A 534 -13.83 4.10 -3.13
CA ASP A 534 -14.58 5.19 -3.69
C ASP A 534 -14.33 5.28 -5.22
N ASP A 535 -15.26 4.87 -6.14
CA ASP A 535 -16.48 4.14 -5.80
C ASP A 535 -16.53 2.74 -6.45
N ARG A 536 -15.39 2.02 -6.45
CA ARG A 536 -15.36 0.60 -6.88
C ARG A 536 -16.30 -0.27 -6.03
N ALA A 537 -16.63 0.19 -4.82
CA ALA A 537 -17.60 -0.48 -3.97
C ALA A 537 -19.03 -0.35 -4.52
N GLY A 538 -19.41 0.82 -4.98
CA GLY A 538 -20.68 1.03 -5.70
C GLY A 538 -20.74 0.25 -7.01
N ASP A 539 -19.67 0.29 -7.81
CA ASP A 539 -19.54 -0.56 -9.00
C ASP A 539 -19.79 -2.03 -8.69
N THR A 540 -19.17 -2.52 -7.61
CA THR A 540 -19.34 -3.89 -7.12
C THR A 540 -20.77 -4.15 -6.65
N ALA A 541 -21.39 -3.19 -5.94
CA ALA A 541 -22.80 -3.33 -5.48
C ALA A 541 -23.75 -3.47 -6.64
N LEU A 542 -23.58 -2.68 -7.71
CA LEU A 542 -24.37 -2.79 -8.94
C LEU A 542 -24.17 -4.15 -9.62
N LEU A 543 -22.94 -4.64 -9.74
CA LEU A 543 -22.65 -5.96 -10.32
C LEU A 543 -23.27 -7.10 -9.52
N LEU A 544 -23.19 -7.06 -8.18
CA LEU A 544 -23.80 -8.05 -7.30
C LEU A 544 -25.33 -8.01 -7.36
N ALA A 545 -25.93 -6.82 -7.40
CA ALA A 545 -27.38 -6.66 -7.59
C ALA A 545 -27.83 -7.22 -8.94
N LEU A 546 -27.08 -6.89 -10.01
CA LEU A 546 -27.36 -7.34 -11.39
C LEU A 546 -27.31 -8.87 -11.53
N ALA A 547 -26.42 -9.53 -10.80
CA ALA A 547 -26.31 -11.00 -10.84
C ALA A 547 -27.59 -11.70 -10.32
N ASP A 548 -28.36 -11.04 -9.45
CA ASP A 548 -29.58 -11.56 -8.84
C ASP A 548 -30.89 -10.99 -9.43
N ILE A 549 -30.80 -10.07 -10.41
CA ILE A 549 -31.97 -9.51 -11.08
C ILE A 549 -32.40 -10.41 -12.24
N ASP A 550 -33.70 -10.72 -12.30
CA ASP A 550 -34.37 -11.31 -13.47
C ASP A 550 -35.10 -10.20 -14.23
N PRO A 551 -34.61 -9.77 -15.41
CA PRO A 551 -35.22 -8.64 -16.14
C PRO A 551 -36.68 -8.87 -16.52
N ALA A 552 -37.13 -10.11 -16.67
CA ALA A 552 -38.50 -10.46 -17.02
C ALA A 552 -39.48 -10.22 -15.86
N LYS A 553 -38.99 -10.07 -14.64
CA LYS A 553 -39.79 -9.83 -13.42
C LYS A 553 -39.88 -8.37 -13.03
N LEU A 554 -39.17 -7.49 -13.72
CA LEU A 554 -39.21 -6.06 -13.45
C LEU A 554 -40.59 -5.49 -13.86
N ASN A 555 -41.15 -4.66 -13.01
CA ASN A 555 -42.44 -4.05 -13.20
C ASN A 555 -42.37 -2.60 -13.74
N HIS A 556 -41.18 -2.02 -13.80
CA HIS A 556 -40.87 -0.67 -14.28
C HIS A 556 -39.49 -0.67 -14.99
N LYS A 557 -39.15 0.45 -15.62
CA LYS A 557 -37.86 0.62 -16.29
C LYS A 557 -36.77 0.88 -15.28
N VAL A 558 -35.73 0.05 -15.30
CA VAL A 558 -34.55 0.16 -14.48
C VAL A 558 -33.33 0.40 -15.36
N ILE A 559 -32.55 1.43 -15.03
CA ILE A 559 -31.32 1.75 -15.73
C ILE A 559 -30.18 1.71 -14.74
N PHE A 560 -29.17 0.88 -14.99
CA PHE A 560 -27.90 0.91 -14.28
C PHE A 560 -26.89 1.71 -15.10
N VAL A 561 -26.21 2.64 -14.42
CA VAL A 561 -25.17 3.49 -15.00
C VAL A 561 -23.90 3.34 -14.21
N TRP A 562 -22.82 2.95 -14.86
CA TRP A 562 -21.47 3.10 -14.36
C TRP A 562 -20.91 4.36 -14.99
N SER A 563 -20.88 5.44 -14.23
CA SER A 563 -20.53 6.78 -14.67
C SER A 563 -19.03 7.02 -14.72
N VAL A 564 -18.63 8.05 -15.45
CA VAL A 564 -17.24 8.54 -15.53
C VAL A 564 -17.16 9.94 -14.94
N GLU A 565 -15.94 10.36 -14.55
CA GLU A 565 -15.62 11.73 -14.16
C GLU A 565 -16.53 12.32 -13.06
N GLU A 566 -16.88 11.50 -12.05
CA GLU A 566 -17.62 11.96 -10.87
C GLU A 566 -16.73 12.88 -10.03
N GLU A 567 -15.50 12.42 -9.72
CA GLU A 567 -14.52 13.04 -8.82
C GLU A 567 -14.03 14.42 -9.29
N VAL A 568 -14.23 14.73 -10.56
CA VAL A 568 -13.82 15.99 -11.17
C VAL A 568 -15.00 16.90 -11.54
N GLY A 569 -16.23 16.51 -11.20
CA GLY A 569 -17.40 17.40 -11.34
C GLY A 569 -18.69 16.76 -11.83
N LEU A 570 -18.96 15.47 -11.59
CA LEU A 570 -20.18 14.75 -11.92
C LEU A 570 -20.49 14.75 -13.44
N PHE A 571 -19.44 14.83 -14.30
CA PHE A 571 -19.63 15.09 -15.75
C PHE A 571 -20.34 13.93 -16.43
N GLY A 572 -19.99 12.68 -16.15
CA GLY A 572 -20.65 11.52 -16.75
C GLY A 572 -22.13 11.44 -16.41
N ALA A 573 -22.48 11.60 -15.13
CA ALA A 573 -23.87 11.63 -14.70
C ALA A 573 -24.66 12.81 -15.31
N ALA A 574 -24.02 13.99 -15.45
CA ALA A 574 -24.63 15.16 -16.09
C ALA A 574 -24.95 14.91 -17.57
N ASP A 575 -24.08 14.17 -18.28
CA ASP A 575 -24.33 13.79 -19.67
C ASP A 575 -25.50 12.80 -19.81
N VAL A 576 -25.56 11.78 -18.95
CA VAL A 576 -26.71 10.86 -18.92
C VAL A 576 -27.99 11.62 -18.53
N ALA A 577 -27.97 12.49 -17.52
CA ALA A 577 -29.11 13.28 -17.10
C ALA A 577 -29.59 14.27 -18.20
N ARG A 578 -28.67 14.75 -19.03
CA ARG A 578 -29.05 15.59 -20.21
C ARG A 578 -29.78 14.77 -21.25
N ALA A 579 -29.41 13.53 -21.46
CA ALA A 579 -29.99 12.64 -22.46
C ALA A 579 -31.35 12.08 -22.05
N ILE A 580 -31.49 11.61 -20.80
CA ILE A 580 -32.70 10.89 -20.36
C ILE A 580 -33.36 11.45 -19.10
N GLY A 581 -32.76 12.43 -18.40
CA GLY A 581 -33.17 12.87 -17.07
C GLY A 581 -34.62 13.29 -16.95
N ALA A 582 -35.19 13.90 -18.00
CA ALA A 582 -36.61 14.30 -18.01
C ALA A 582 -37.60 13.12 -17.97
N SER A 583 -37.17 11.90 -18.29
CA SER A 583 -37.98 10.67 -18.22
C SER A 583 -37.76 9.87 -16.94
N VAL A 584 -36.82 10.29 -16.08
CA VAL A 584 -36.46 9.60 -14.86
C VAL A 584 -37.30 10.04 -13.70
N HIS A 585 -37.94 9.10 -13.00
CA HIS A 585 -38.76 9.39 -11.80
C HIS A 585 -37.89 9.32 -10.53
N HIS A 586 -37.01 8.33 -10.42
CA HIS A 586 -36.12 8.18 -9.28
C HIS A 586 -34.66 8.05 -9.73
N ALA A 587 -33.76 8.75 -9.06
CA ALA A 587 -32.33 8.68 -9.27
C ALA A 587 -31.65 8.25 -7.94
N TYR A 588 -31.02 7.07 -7.95
CA TYR A 588 -30.32 6.48 -6.84
C TYR A 588 -28.80 6.52 -7.12
N ALA A 589 -28.07 7.43 -6.48
CA ALA A 589 -26.62 7.36 -6.49
C ALA A 589 -26.14 6.37 -5.43
N ILE A 590 -25.27 5.48 -5.84
CA ILE A 590 -24.50 4.61 -4.95
C ILE A 590 -23.13 5.26 -4.83
N ASP A 591 -22.67 5.49 -3.59
CA ASP A 591 -21.44 6.23 -3.39
C ASP A 591 -20.95 6.06 -1.93
N THR A 592 -19.73 6.47 -1.64
CA THR A 592 -19.20 6.50 -0.27
C THR A 592 -20.08 7.37 0.64
N PHE A 593 -20.46 6.83 1.79
CA PHE A 593 -20.84 7.67 2.94
C PHE A 593 -19.56 7.87 3.76
N VAL A 594 -18.96 9.05 3.62
CA VAL A 594 -17.74 9.38 4.35
C VAL A 594 -18.04 9.40 5.84
N SER A 595 -17.54 8.39 6.57
CA SER A 595 -17.87 8.18 7.97
C SER A 595 -16.81 8.75 8.91
N SER A 596 -17.26 9.40 9.98
CA SER A 596 -16.41 9.81 11.10
C SER A 596 -16.15 8.69 12.13
N ASP A 597 -16.51 7.44 11.82
CA ASP A 597 -16.20 6.26 12.65
C ASP A 597 -14.71 5.93 12.60
N THR A 598 -13.87 6.87 13.00
CA THR A 598 -12.40 6.76 13.05
C THR A 598 -11.85 7.46 14.29
N PRO A 599 -10.64 7.13 14.76
CA PRO A 599 -10.05 7.81 15.93
C PRO A 599 -9.60 9.25 15.64
N LEU A 600 -9.61 9.68 14.37
CA LEU A 600 -9.13 11.00 13.94
C LEU A 600 -10.26 12.01 13.72
N GLU A 601 -11.51 11.54 13.68
CA GLU A 601 -12.67 12.37 13.37
C GLU A 601 -13.61 12.52 14.56
N SER A 602 -14.35 13.62 14.60
CA SER A 602 -15.36 13.83 15.63
C SER A 602 -16.60 12.97 15.38
N PRO A 603 -17.05 12.15 16.35
CA PRO A 603 -18.25 11.36 16.20
C PRO A 603 -19.54 12.20 16.20
N LEU A 604 -19.45 13.49 16.38
CA LEU A 604 -20.62 14.41 16.38
C LEU A 604 -21.14 14.69 14.96
N PHE A 605 -20.39 14.31 13.93
CA PHE A 605 -20.74 14.59 12.55
C PHE A 605 -20.46 13.34 11.68
N ALA A 606 -21.38 13.04 10.76
CA ALA A 606 -21.25 11.94 9.79
C ALA A 606 -20.94 10.56 10.43
N PHE A 607 -21.41 10.30 11.64
CA PHE A 607 -21.13 9.06 12.35
C PHE A 607 -22.00 7.92 11.81
N ALA A 608 -21.37 7.00 11.08
CA ALA A 608 -21.99 5.77 10.57
C ALA A 608 -21.00 4.60 10.76
N PRO A 609 -21.14 3.82 11.85
CA PRO A 609 -20.25 2.70 12.13
C PRO A 609 -20.23 1.66 11.00
N LEU A 610 -19.04 1.24 10.61
CA LEU A 610 -18.87 0.16 9.66
C LEU A 610 -19.39 -1.15 10.25
N GLY A 611 -20.15 -1.92 9.45
CA GLY A 611 -20.73 -3.21 9.83
C GLY A 611 -22.15 -3.12 10.38
N ASP A 612 -22.73 -1.93 10.48
CA ASP A 612 -24.12 -1.72 10.91
C ASP A 612 -25.09 -1.54 9.71
N GLY A 613 -24.61 -1.77 8.50
CA GLY A 613 -25.37 -1.70 7.24
C GLY A 613 -25.03 -0.47 6.40
N PRO A 614 -25.49 -0.43 5.13
CA PRO A 614 -25.38 0.74 4.28
C PRO A 614 -26.09 1.96 4.90
N VAL A 615 -25.76 3.13 4.40
CA VAL A 615 -26.27 4.40 4.94
C VAL A 615 -27.18 5.08 3.90
N LEU A 616 -28.39 5.40 4.30
CA LEU A 616 -29.21 6.32 3.57
C LEU A 616 -28.69 7.74 3.84
N ARG A 617 -27.99 8.31 2.87
CA ARG A 617 -27.38 9.64 2.95
C ARG A 617 -28.49 10.68 2.77
N ALA A 618 -29.10 11.06 3.91
CA ALA A 618 -30.30 11.88 3.93
C ALA A 618 -30.05 13.33 3.49
N SER A 619 -28.83 13.81 3.67
CA SER A 619 -28.39 15.13 3.21
C SER A 619 -26.86 15.16 3.07
N ASP A 620 -26.40 15.95 2.10
CA ASP A 620 -25.01 16.33 1.89
C ASP A 620 -24.91 17.77 1.37
N ASP A 621 -23.76 18.13 0.75
CA ASP A 621 -23.57 19.49 0.21
C ASP A 621 -24.33 19.71 -1.13
N GLY A 622 -24.75 18.65 -1.82
CA GLY A 622 -25.44 18.69 -3.11
C GLY A 622 -26.96 18.62 -3.03
N MET A 623 -27.50 17.89 -2.04
CA MET A 623 -28.95 17.71 -1.94
C MET A 623 -29.43 17.29 -0.55
N ILE A 624 -30.75 17.44 -0.32
CA ILE A 624 -31.46 16.83 0.79
C ILE A 624 -32.54 15.90 0.24
N MET A 625 -32.63 14.71 0.77
CA MET A 625 -33.63 13.72 0.37
C MET A 625 -35.05 14.14 0.83
N LEU A 626 -36.02 13.94 -0.02
CA LEU A 626 -37.44 14.19 0.33
C LEU A 626 -37.88 13.23 1.47
N PRO A 627 -38.58 13.74 2.51
CA PRO A 627 -39.01 12.92 3.65
C PRO A 627 -39.80 11.67 3.24
N GLY A 628 -40.73 11.81 2.28
CA GLY A 628 -41.53 10.67 1.81
C GLY A 628 -40.73 9.57 1.15
N GLU A 629 -39.68 9.93 0.39
CA GLU A 629 -38.77 8.93 -0.22
C GLU A 629 -37.88 8.27 0.84
N ARG A 630 -37.36 9.04 1.78
CA ARG A 630 -36.60 8.52 2.91
C ARG A 630 -37.41 7.47 3.69
N GLU A 631 -38.64 7.79 4.08
CA GLU A 631 -39.53 6.88 4.81
C GLU A 631 -39.86 5.62 4.00
N ARG A 632 -40.08 5.76 2.68
CA ARG A 632 -40.33 4.63 1.77
C ARG A 632 -39.14 3.66 1.76
N ILE A 633 -37.92 4.14 1.61
CA ILE A 633 -36.70 3.31 1.60
C ILE A 633 -36.47 2.64 2.95
N ILE A 634 -36.64 3.37 4.06
CA ILE A 634 -36.54 2.81 5.41
C ILE A 634 -37.57 1.69 5.62
N ALA A 635 -38.83 1.88 5.22
CA ALA A 635 -39.87 0.86 5.33
C ALA A 635 -39.56 -0.38 4.49
N LEU A 636 -39.06 -0.19 3.26
CA LEU A 636 -38.62 -1.28 2.38
C LEU A 636 -37.49 -2.09 3.01
N ALA A 637 -36.44 -1.41 3.50
CA ALA A 637 -35.32 -2.05 4.16
C ALA A 637 -35.75 -2.86 5.39
N ARG A 638 -36.57 -2.26 6.25
CA ARG A 638 -37.11 -2.91 7.47
C ARG A 638 -37.93 -4.15 7.15
N SER A 639 -38.89 -4.07 6.20
CA SER A 639 -39.74 -5.19 5.82
C SER A 639 -38.96 -6.36 5.22
N ASN A 640 -37.82 -6.08 4.60
CA ASN A 640 -36.93 -7.08 4.02
C ASN A 640 -35.73 -7.44 4.91
N ARG A 641 -35.67 -6.95 6.15
CA ARG A 641 -34.58 -7.19 7.10
C ARG A 641 -33.20 -6.85 6.53
N VAL A 642 -33.11 -5.73 5.79
CA VAL A 642 -31.85 -5.14 5.38
C VAL A 642 -31.43 -4.16 6.46
N PRO A 643 -30.24 -4.31 7.09
CA PRO A 643 -29.74 -3.29 8.00
C PRO A 643 -29.58 -1.98 7.21
N LEU A 644 -29.96 -0.86 7.80
CA LEU A 644 -29.89 0.45 7.16
C LEU A 644 -29.68 1.53 8.21
N GLN A 645 -28.63 2.31 8.04
CA GLN A 645 -28.36 3.52 8.80
C GLN A 645 -28.92 4.73 8.08
N VAL A 646 -29.05 5.86 8.77
CA VAL A 646 -29.45 7.14 8.18
C VAL A 646 -28.50 8.22 8.70
N GLY A 647 -27.95 9.02 7.82
CA GLY A 647 -26.97 10.03 8.22
C GLY A 647 -26.88 11.21 7.25
N THR A 648 -26.05 12.17 7.65
CA THR A 648 -25.64 13.31 6.81
C THR A 648 -24.12 13.33 6.72
N THR A 649 -23.58 13.71 5.57
CA THR A 649 -22.12 13.80 5.37
C THR A 649 -21.78 14.97 4.44
N LYS A 650 -20.53 15.06 3.97
CA LYS A 650 -20.01 16.05 3.04
C LYS A 650 -19.92 15.50 1.62
N GLY A 651 -19.70 16.39 0.66
CA GLY A 651 -19.57 16.07 -0.77
C GLY A 651 -20.88 16.14 -1.51
N SER A 652 -20.90 15.67 -2.75
CA SER A 652 -22.08 15.55 -3.63
C SER A 652 -22.02 14.20 -4.33
N THR A 653 -23.09 13.82 -5.05
CA THR A 653 -23.16 12.53 -5.75
C THR A 653 -23.82 12.68 -7.12
N ASP A 654 -23.72 11.65 -7.94
CA ASP A 654 -24.31 11.54 -9.28
C ASP A 654 -25.84 11.65 -9.35
N ALA A 655 -26.55 11.66 -8.23
CA ALA A 655 -27.99 11.94 -8.21
C ALA A 655 -28.32 13.41 -8.49
N GLY A 656 -27.43 14.34 -8.14
CA GLY A 656 -27.65 15.78 -8.28
C GLY A 656 -28.08 16.25 -9.67
N PRO A 657 -27.39 15.86 -10.76
CA PRO A 657 -27.76 16.18 -12.13
C PRO A 657 -29.18 15.75 -12.52
N PHE A 658 -29.67 14.60 -12.01
CA PHE A 658 -31.02 14.10 -12.27
C PHE A 658 -32.07 14.84 -11.46
N VAL A 659 -31.78 15.20 -10.22
CA VAL A 659 -32.66 16.07 -9.40
C VAL A 659 -32.89 17.41 -10.08
N ALA A 660 -31.86 17.97 -10.70
CA ALA A 660 -31.96 19.18 -11.50
C ALA A 660 -32.84 19.01 -12.75
N LYS A 661 -33.22 17.78 -13.15
CA LYS A 661 -34.16 17.46 -14.23
C LYS A 661 -35.54 17.04 -13.71
N GLY A 662 -35.77 17.06 -12.40
CA GLY A 662 -37.08 16.78 -11.79
C GLY A 662 -37.21 15.38 -11.21
N ALA A 663 -36.17 14.54 -11.22
CA ALA A 663 -36.18 13.22 -10.57
C ALA A 663 -36.21 13.35 -9.04
N ILE A 664 -36.81 12.37 -8.37
CA ILE A 664 -36.67 12.18 -6.93
C ILE A 664 -35.29 11.55 -6.66
N GLY A 665 -34.38 12.29 -6.02
CA GLY A 665 -33.05 11.83 -5.71
C GLY A 665 -33.00 11.10 -4.39
N ALA A 666 -32.22 10.01 -4.36
CA ALA A 666 -31.84 9.31 -3.15
C ALA A 666 -30.36 8.86 -3.25
N GLN A 667 -29.70 8.84 -2.11
CA GLN A 667 -28.27 8.49 -2.04
C GLN A 667 -28.10 7.28 -1.11
N LEU A 668 -27.55 6.20 -1.64
CA LEU A 668 -27.38 4.92 -1.00
C LEU A 668 -25.88 4.72 -0.76
N GLY A 669 -25.41 5.08 0.45
CA GLY A 669 -23.99 5.03 0.76
C GLY A 669 -23.55 3.71 1.39
N TRP A 670 -22.33 3.33 1.15
CA TRP A 670 -21.59 2.41 1.99
C TRP A 670 -20.70 3.22 2.96
N PRO A 671 -20.72 2.92 4.28
CA PRO A 671 -19.88 3.67 5.22
C PRO A 671 -18.41 3.39 4.96
N GLY A 672 -17.64 4.46 4.67
CA GLY A 672 -16.21 4.41 4.34
C GLY A 672 -15.36 5.19 5.32
N ARG A 673 -14.17 4.64 5.69
CA ARG A 673 -13.12 5.35 6.42
C ARG A 673 -12.01 5.73 5.49
N TYR A 674 -11.31 6.83 5.81
CA TYR A 674 -10.09 7.29 5.13
C TYR A 674 -10.28 7.58 3.63
N SER A 675 -11.49 8.00 3.24
CA SER A 675 -11.83 8.32 1.85
C SER A 675 -10.82 9.30 1.23
N HIS A 676 -10.56 9.17 -0.09
CA HIS A 676 -9.59 9.93 -0.86
C HIS A 676 -8.13 9.73 -0.38
N SER A 677 -7.85 8.57 0.20
CA SER A 677 -6.50 8.18 0.61
C SER A 677 -6.03 6.92 -0.12
N PRO A 678 -4.72 6.60 -0.07
CA PRO A 678 -4.22 5.36 -0.67
C PRO A 678 -4.73 4.07 -0.02
N ALA A 679 -5.41 4.12 1.14
CA ALA A 679 -5.91 2.94 1.84
C ALA A 679 -7.22 3.25 2.57
N GLU A 680 -8.31 3.20 1.84
CA GLU A 680 -9.68 3.32 2.36
C GLU A 680 -10.13 2.02 3.01
N VAL A 681 -11.18 2.07 3.84
CA VAL A 681 -11.70 0.88 4.53
C VAL A 681 -13.23 0.85 4.49
N LEU A 682 -13.78 -0.30 4.12
CA LEU A 682 -15.22 -0.60 4.19
C LEU A 682 -15.50 -1.93 4.92
N ASP A 683 -16.79 -2.23 5.15
CA ASP A 683 -17.24 -3.57 5.59
C ASP A 683 -17.97 -4.30 4.45
N LEU A 684 -17.52 -5.51 4.17
CA LEU A 684 -18.11 -6.34 3.10
C LEU A 684 -19.58 -6.75 3.38
N ASN A 685 -20.02 -6.80 4.64
CA ASN A 685 -21.44 -7.04 4.94
C ASN A 685 -22.29 -5.82 4.58
N ASP A 686 -21.76 -4.60 4.79
CA ASP A 686 -22.46 -3.38 4.40
C ASP A 686 -22.61 -3.34 2.88
N LEU A 687 -21.56 -3.69 2.15
CA LEU A 687 -21.57 -3.77 0.68
C LEU A 687 -22.59 -4.80 0.17
N GLN A 688 -22.65 -6.00 0.76
CA GLN A 688 -23.65 -7.00 0.38
C GLN A 688 -25.07 -6.55 0.71
N SER A 689 -25.25 -5.87 1.85
CA SER A 689 -26.54 -5.30 2.25
C SER A 689 -26.97 -4.20 1.32
N LEU A 690 -26.03 -3.37 0.84
CA LEU A 690 -26.25 -2.33 -0.17
C LEU A 690 -26.69 -2.95 -1.50
N ALA A 691 -26.00 -3.95 -2.01
CA ALA A 691 -26.37 -4.66 -3.24
C ALA A 691 -27.79 -5.26 -3.14
N ARG A 692 -28.13 -5.80 -1.96
CA ARG A 692 -29.48 -6.30 -1.70
C ARG A 692 -30.53 -5.18 -1.69
N LEU A 693 -30.22 -4.02 -1.11
CA LEU A 693 -31.12 -2.85 -1.11
C LEU A 693 -31.33 -2.33 -2.52
N VAL A 694 -30.28 -2.18 -3.32
CA VAL A 694 -30.36 -1.81 -4.75
C VAL A 694 -31.27 -2.75 -5.51
N ARG A 695 -31.11 -4.07 -5.34
CA ARG A 695 -32.00 -5.06 -5.97
C ARG A 695 -33.47 -4.89 -5.57
N LEU A 696 -33.76 -4.63 -4.30
CA LEU A 696 -35.12 -4.44 -3.80
C LEU A 696 -35.77 -3.17 -4.33
N LEU A 697 -35.00 -2.11 -4.53
CA LEU A 697 -35.45 -0.85 -5.12
C LEU A 697 -35.66 -0.96 -6.64
N ALA A 698 -34.96 -1.87 -7.29
CA ALA A 698 -35.09 -2.16 -8.72
C ALA A 698 -36.27 -3.08 -9.06
N GLN A 699 -36.83 -3.82 -8.11
CA GLN A 699 -37.96 -4.75 -8.28
C GLN A 699 -39.32 -4.13 -7.94
#